data_f711e013ad71a3f89ede7a8c0e2af49a
#
_entry.id   f711e013ad71a3f89ede7a8c0e2af49a
#
_cell.length_a   1.000
_cell.length_b   1.000
_cell.length_c   1.000
_cell.angle_alpha   90.00
_cell.angle_beta   90.00
_cell.angle_gamma   90.00
#
_symmetry.space_group_name_H-M   'P 1'
#
loop_
_entity.id
_entity.type
_entity.pdbx_description
1 polymer ?
#
loop_
_entity_poly.entity_id
_entity_poly.type
_entity_poly.pdbx_seq_one_letter_code
_entity_poly.pdbx_strand_id
1 'polypeptide(L)'
;AASLDSLIKDNPTMDMLFSNRQMLISAHMISGNDYDFLFVINMKQASKIVFVKDYLKQIVQAYGYVMNKRNFKGQEIIELKDIKTKEILHITFIDNLFVASYTPILVENAFLQKDTENWVSNASFKKVSTEISSNKLFNFYINYRLIAKYTGVYLSEESDLVNSLSEIIGYSALNVNLEDERFRFTGFTNLPDSISSYLSALQNVSPGKADAFKIASDKTAVYFSMCFDNFDAFYENLTLEFSKNNTNKFEDYSEKVKKIENYLKINLNEDFFSWIGNEIVLTKHKPVSNAKEEDLSIFIHAKNMDDAKNGLEKLTTQVKKKSPLKFETIAYKDYTINYLDIKGFFKMFFGKLFGKLTKPYYCIIDNYVVFSNSPSTLMDIIDDYLNKNTLENNEEFISFLDNFEKKSNVSIFIRMPEMYSHLYYYSKPGKRIGISNNKDLILSFSKVGFQLVSTGTLFKTSLLIEHNEDALYNEELENIENAAEELFLSDYDSLKFKPNLSFEELQKEGLIDIRYDNNTIKYEGFINKGNINGLFKTYYTNGNIASEVLYVEGKINGKAIFYYDSEEKTIRAEMTFNENEKIENLYTEYYENGEKKAILELENGIFEGDASFYYDSGILKMEGSYKNGEKKGKWKYYTEDGNILDKETWKKGQQKKRVSNESE
;
A
#
# COMPACT_ATOMS: atom_id res chain seq x y z
N ALA A 1 21.33 12.05 4.57
CA ALA A 1 21.22 13.09 3.52
C ALA A 1 21.85 14.42 3.98
N ALA A 2 21.49 14.94 5.15
CA ALA A 2 22.03 16.22 5.67
C ALA A 2 23.57 16.22 5.82
N SER A 3 24.19 15.09 6.20
CA SER A 3 25.64 14.97 6.34
C SER A 3 26.40 14.99 5.01
N LEU A 4 25.80 14.47 3.93
CA LEU A 4 26.40 14.47 2.60
C LEU A 4 26.30 15.87 1.95
N ASP A 5 25.15 16.54 2.15
CA ASP A 5 24.92 17.89 1.63
C ASP A 5 25.86 18.92 2.27
N SER A 6 26.12 18.82 3.59
CA SER A 6 27.10 19.68 4.26
C SER A 6 28.53 19.40 3.79
N LEU A 7 28.90 18.14 3.55
CA LEU A 7 30.21 17.76 3.01
C LEU A 7 30.44 18.27 1.57
N ILE A 8 29.37 18.41 0.78
CA ILE A 8 29.45 18.91 -0.60
C ILE A 8 29.46 20.46 -0.62
N LYS A 9 28.52 21.09 0.09
CA LYS A 9 28.35 22.57 0.09
C LYS A 9 29.54 23.33 0.65
N ASP A 10 30.17 22.79 1.69
CA ASP A 10 31.27 23.45 2.39
C ASP A 10 32.64 23.11 1.80
N ASN A 11 32.71 22.34 0.71
CA ASN A 11 33.97 21.88 0.14
C ASN A 11 34.08 22.13 -1.36
N PRO A 12 34.78 23.20 -1.79
CA PRO A 12 34.97 23.56 -3.20
C PRO A 12 35.53 22.40 -4.05
N THR A 13 36.27 21.50 -3.43
CA THR A 13 36.86 20.34 -4.13
C THR A 13 35.82 19.29 -4.42
N MET A 14 34.87 19.05 -3.52
CA MET A 14 33.75 18.15 -3.74
C MET A 14 32.80 18.72 -4.78
N ASP A 15 32.52 20.01 -4.74
CA ASP A 15 31.73 20.67 -5.78
C ASP A 15 32.39 20.49 -7.17
N MET A 16 33.69 20.73 -7.30
CA MET A 16 34.44 20.52 -8.55
C MET A 16 34.41 19.05 -9.03
N LEU A 17 34.33 18.06 -8.10
CA LEU A 17 34.28 16.64 -8.45
C LEU A 17 32.90 16.19 -8.92
N PHE A 18 31.85 16.76 -8.35
CA PHE A 18 30.46 16.32 -8.60
C PHE A 18 29.69 17.26 -9.53
N SER A 19 30.05 18.55 -9.61
CA SER A 19 29.39 19.53 -10.48
C SER A 19 29.51 19.16 -11.97
N ASN A 20 28.40 19.33 -12.70
CA ASN A 20 28.32 19.09 -14.14
C ASN A 20 28.68 17.66 -14.59
N ARG A 21 28.35 16.66 -13.75
CA ARG A 21 28.55 15.23 -14.08
C ARG A 21 27.24 14.51 -14.20
N GLN A 22 27.25 13.50 -15.05
CA GLN A 22 26.15 12.54 -15.07
C GLN A 22 26.27 11.64 -13.83
N MET A 23 25.21 11.59 -13.06
CA MET A 23 25.06 10.70 -11.90
C MET A 23 23.85 9.80 -12.14
N LEU A 24 24.01 8.52 -11.84
CA LEU A 24 22.94 7.53 -11.78
C LEU A 24 22.78 7.06 -10.34
N ILE A 25 21.54 7.08 -9.87
CA ILE A 25 21.15 6.45 -8.60
C ILE A 25 20.14 5.37 -8.96
N SER A 26 20.40 4.15 -8.55
CA SER A 26 19.49 3.03 -8.78
C SER A 26 19.19 2.27 -7.50
N ALA A 27 17.91 1.94 -7.29
CA ALA A 27 17.48 1.10 -6.19
C ALA A 27 17.50 -0.38 -6.60
N HIS A 28 18.02 -1.24 -5.75
CA HIS A 28 18.16 -2.67 -5.99
C HIS A 28 17.67 -3.49 -4.81
N MET A 29 16.84 -4.51 -5.05
CA MET A 29 16.52 -5.48 -4.02
C MET A 29 17.78 -6.25 -3.62
N ILE A 30 18.11 -6.25 -2.34
CA ILE A 30 19.26 -6.98 -1.76
C ILE A 30 18.83 -8.26 -1.04
N SER A 31 17.56 -8.32 -0.67
CA SER A 31 16.90 -9.51 -0.12
C SER A 31 15.40 -9.51 -0.48
N GLY A 32 14.65 -10.51 -0.04
CA GLY A 32 13.18 -10.54 -0.24
C GLY A 32 12.43 -9.40 0.47
N ASN A 33 13.04 -8.79 1.49
CA ASN A 33 12.40 -7.80 2.36
C ASN A 33 13.18 -6.49 2.51
N ASP A 34 14.22 -6.29 1.67
CA ASP A 34 15.07 -5.11 1.81
C ASP A 34 15.68 -4.69 0.47
N TYR A 35 16.00 -3.42 0.32
CA TYR A 35 16.65 -2.84 -0.86
C TYR A 35 17.67 -1.78 -0.45
N ASP A 36 18.64 -1.55 -1.32
CA ASP A 36 19.64 -0.50 -1.16
C ASP A 36 19.95 0.19 -2.49
N PHE A 37 20.71 1.26 -2.41
CA PHE A 37 21.03 2.13 -3.53
C PHE A 37 22.45 1.88 -4.06
N LEU A 38 22.57 1.94 -5.38
CA LEU A 38 23.83 2.00 -6.08
C LEU A 38 24.00 3.40 -6.70
N PHE A 39 25.12 4.03 -6.39
CA PHE A 39 25.50 5.35 -6.88
C PHE A 39 26.58 5.19 -7.94
N VAL A 40 26.38 5.77 -9.13
CA VAL A 40 27.35 5.73 -10.20
C VAL A 40 27.57 7.14 -10.75
N ILE A 41 28.83 7.59 -10.80
CA ILE A 41 29.20 8.92 -11.28
C ILE A 41 30.22 8.79 -12.41
N ASN A 42 29.95 9.43 -13.55
CA ASN A 42 30.88 9.45 -14.67
C ASN A 42 31.99 10.50 -14.44
N MET A 43 33.20 10.04 -14.19
CA MET A 43 34.36 10.90 -13.90
C MET A 43 34.97 11.55 -15.15
N LYS A 44 34.52 11.18 -16.34
CA LYS A 44 34.99 11.68 -17.68
C LYS A 44 36.47 11.46 -17.98
N GLN A 45 37.36 11.52 -16.98
CA GLN A 45 38.83 11.39 -17.17
C GLN A 45 39.43 10.53 -16.06
N ALA A 46 40.30 9.58 -16.45
CA ALA A 46 40.98 8.69 -15.51
C ALA A 46 41.89 9.42 -14.51
N SER A 47 42.48 10.57 -14.88
CA SER A 47 43.29 11.40 -13.97
C SER A 47 42.51 11.89 -12.73
N LYS A 48 41.19 12.09 -12.85
CA LYS A 48 40.34 12.49 -11.73
C LYS A 48 40.08 11.36 -10.73
N ILE A 49 40.19 10.11 -11.14
CA ILE A 49 40.09 8.97 -10.27
C ILE A 49 41.24 8.94 -9.25
N VAL A 50 42.45 9.26 -9.69
CA VAL A 50 43.62 9.37 -8.79
C VAL A 50 43.39 10.42 -7.73
N PHE A 51 42.89 11.60 -8.17
CA PHE A 51 42.57 12.70 -7.28
C PHE A 51 41.50 12.34 -6.27
N VAL A 52 40.43 11.66 -6.69
CA VAL A 52 39.37 11.18 -5.76
C VAL A 52 39.95 10.22 -4.74
N LYS A 53 40.78 9.26 -5.16
CA LYS A 53 41.43 8.31 -4.26
C LYS A 53 42.32 8.98 -3.21
N ASP A 54 43.05 10.02 -3.60
CA ASP A 54 43.89 10.77 -2.66
C ASP A 54 43.04 11.67 -1.73
N TYR A 55 41.96 12.22 -2.23
CA TYR A 55 41.01 12.98 -1.41
C TYR A 55 40.27 12.11 -0.38
N LEU A 56 39.87 10.88 -0.75
CA LEU A 56 39.32 9.92 0.20
C LEU A 56 40.26 9.63 1.37
N LYS A 57 41.58 9.58 1.15
CA LYS A 57 42.58 9.42 2.22
C LYS A 57 42.58 10.64 3.17
N GLN A 58 42.39 11.86 2.67
CA GLN A 58 42.32 13.07 3.48
C GLN A 58 41.04 13.12 4.33
N ILE A 59 39.89 12.72 3.76
CA ILE A 59 38.61 12.62 4.47
C ILE A 59 38.72 11.65 5.65
N VAL A 60 39.32 10.48 5.42
CA VAL A 60 39.54 9.47 6.47
C VAL A 60 40.27 10.06 7.68
N GLN A 61 41.30 10.86 7.44
CA GLN A 61 42.08 11.49 8.50
C GLN A 61 41.32 12.62 9.24
N ALA A 62 40.45 13.34 8.53
CA ALA A 62 39.80 14.53 9.06
C ALA A 62 38.45 14.23 9.77
N TYR A 63 37.71 13.22 9.38
CA TYR A 63 36.30 13.03 9.75
C TYR A 63 35.98 11.72 10.48
N GLY A 64 37.00 10.97 10.94
CA GLY A 64 36.77 9.79 11.79
C GLY A 64 36.29 8.55 11.04
N TYR A 65 36.71 8.39 9.79
CA TYR A 65 36.51 7.15 9.03
C TYR A 65 37.73 6.24 9.12
N VAL A 66 37.50 4.93 9.00
CA VAL A 66 38.55 3.93 8.79
C VAL A 66 38.46 3.42 7.35
N MET A 67 39.59 3.45 6.63
CA MET A 67 39.66 3.00 5.27
C MET A 67 40.36 1.65 5.18
N ASN A 68 39.67 0.64 4.65
CA ASN A 68 40.22 -0.66 4.29
C ASN A 68 40.17 -0.82 2.76
N LYS A 69 40.94 -1.78 2.26
CA LYS A 69 40.91 -2.19 0.86
C LYS A 69 40.80 -3.70 0.78
N ARG A 70 39.94 -4.17 -0.10
CA ARG A 70 39.85 -5.58 -0.48
C ARG A 70 39.90 -5.78 -1.98
N ASN A 71 40.22 -6.97 -2.42
CA ASN A 71 40.22 -7.35 -3.82
C ASN A 71 39.04 -8.30 -4.10
N PHE A 72 38.27 -7.98 -5.13
CA PHE A 72 37.19 -8.83 -5.64
C PHE A 72 37.45 -9.15 -7.11
N LYS A 73 37.86 -10.37 -7.42
CA LYS A 73 38.14 -10.84 -8.79
C LYS A 73 39.08 -9.92 -9.57
N GLY A 74 40.10 -9.39 -8.92
CA GLY A 74 41.07 -8.45 -9.51
C GLY A 74 40.70 -6.97 -9.42
N GLN A 75 39.47 -6.65 -9.00
CA GLN A 75 39.00 -5.28 -8.80
C GLN A 75 39.22 -4.81 -7.37
N GLU A 76 39.86 -3.63 -7.20
CA GLU A 76 40.01 -3.01 -5.88
C GLU A 76 38.67 -2.42 -5.40
N ILE A 77 38.24 -2.76 -4.21
CA ILE A 77 37.13 -2.16 -3.49
C ILE A 77 37.67 -1.46 -2.24
N ILE A 78 37.35 -0.19 -2.09
CA ILE A 78 37.67 0.66 -0.94
C ILE A 78 36.46 0.60 0.01
N GLU A 79 36.70 0.35 1.27
CA GLU A 79 35.68 0.29 2.33
C GLU A 79 35.93 1.45 3.30
N LEU A 80 34.99 2.41 3.34
CA LEU A 80 35.02 3.52 4.28
C LEU A 80 34.02 3.23 5.41
N LYS A 81 34.57 2.89 6.59
CA LYS A 81 33.77 2.64 7.79
C LYS A 81 33.66 3.90 8.63
N ASP A 82 32.45 4.37 8.85
CA ASP A 82 32.17 5.41 9.84
C ASP A 82 32.36 4.82 11.27
N ILE A 83 33.15 5.50 12.10
CA ILE A 83 33.43 5.04 13.47
C ILE A 83 32.19 5.21 14.36
N LYS A 84 31.34 6.20 14.09
CA LYS A 84 30.16 6.53 14.90
C LYS A 84 28.98 5.63 14.57
N THR A 85 28.54 5.65 13.29
CA THR A 85 27.36 4.89 12.83
C THR A 85 27.66 3.43 12.57
N LYS A 86 28.94 3.04 12.44
CA LYS A 86 29.43 1.71 12.04
C LYS A 86 29.10 1.32 10.60
N GLU A 87 28.41 2.17 9.84
CA GLU A 87 28.12 1.95 8.44
C GLU A 87 29.38 1.88 7.59
N ILE A 88 29.37 1.07 6.54
CA ILE A 88 30.51 0.89 5.64
C ILE A 88 30.07 1.27 4.22
N LEU A 89 30.65 2.34 3.66
CA LEU A 89 30.49 2.68 2.27
C LEU A 89 31.52 1.94 1.42
N HIS A 90 31.07 1.10 0.52
CA HIS A 90 31.90 0.35 -0.45
C HIS A 90 32.04 1.15 -1.72
N ILE A 91 33.26 1.39 -2.19
CA ILE A 91 33.58 2.20 -3.35
C ILE A 91 34.50 1.42 -4.30
N THR A 92 34.20 1.46 -5.60
CA THR A 92 35.10 0.97 -6.63
C THR A 92 35.13 1.91 -7.84
N PHE A 93 36.13 1.72 -8.69
CA PHE A 93 36.26 2.48 -9.95
C PHE A 93 36.28 1.50 -11.11
N ILE A 94 35.27 1.54 -11.95
CA ILE A 94 35.12 0.72 -13.14
C ILE A 94 35.31 1.61 -14.35
N ASP A 95 36.43 1.47 -15.07
CA ASP A 95 36.86 2.40 -16.15
C ASP A 95 36.86 3.87 -15.63
N ASN A 96 36.00 4.73 -16.16
CA ASN A 96 35.85 6.13 -15.74
C ASN A 96 34.67 6.35 -14.80
N LEU A 97 34.09 5.28 -14.26
CA LEU A 97 32.95 5.36 -13.35
C LEU A 97 33.40 5.23 -11.90
N PHE A 98 32.96 6.14 -11.06
CA PHE A 98 32.95 5.98 -9.61
C PHE A 98 31.65 5.24 -9.25
N VAL A 99 31.76 4.15 -8.52
CA VAL A 99 30.63 3.27 -8.12
C VAL A 99 30.66 3.11 -6.61
N ALA A 100 29.55 3.37 -5.94
CA ALA A 100 29.45 3.27 -4.48
C ALA A 100 28.09 2.72 -4.01
N SER A 101 28.12 1.99 -2.91
CA SER A 101 26.92 1.51 -2.18
C SER A 101 27.29 1.19 -0.74
N TYR A 102 26.30 1.23 0.17
CA TYR A 102 26.45 0.67 1.52
C TYR A 102 26.37 -0.86 1.53
N THR A 103 25.80 -1.47 0.49
CA THR A 103 25.72 -2.91 0.32
C THR A 103 26.82 -3.43 -0.63
N PRO A 104 27.78 -4.25 -0.15
CA PRO A 104 28.95 -4.67 -0.93
C PRO A 104 28.60 -5.43 -2.22
N ILE A 105 27.58 -6.28 -2.20
CA ILE A 105 27.17 -7.08 -3.36
C ILE A 105 26.72 -6.22 -4.54
N LEU A 106 26.20 -4.99 -4.31
CA LEU A 106 25.80 -4.10 -5.38
C LEU A 106 27.02 -3.57 -6.14
N VAL A 107 28.08 -3.23 -5.44
CA VAL A 107 29.35 -2.78 -6.02
C VAL A 107 30.02 -3.94 -6.79
N GLU A 108 30.00 -5.14 -6.24
CA GLU A 108 30.53 -6.35 -6.87
C GLU A 108 29.76 -6.72 -8.15
N ASN A 109 28.41 -6.67 -8.08
CA ASN A 109 27.56 -6.94 -9.24
C ASN A 109 27.72 -5.88 -10.33
N ALA A 110 27.92 -4.61 -9.99
CA ALA A 110 28.19 -3.56 -10.96
C ALA A 110 29.47 -3.86 -11.78
N PHE A 111 30.50 -4.38 -11.14
CA PHE A 111 31.71 -4.84 -11.81
C PHE A 111 31.45 -6.05 -12.70
N LEU A 112 30.69 -7.03 -12.23
CA LEU A 112 30.37 -8.25 -13.00
C LEU A 112 29.45 -7.99 -14.18
N GLN A 113 28.60 -6.97 -14.11
CA GLN A 113 27.65 -6.61 -15.17
C GLN A 113 28.28 -5.88 -16.35
N LYS A 114 29.54 -5.47 -16.27
CA LYS A 114 30.22 -4.72 -17.34
C LYS A 114 30.08 -5.38 -18.70
N ASP A 115 30.13 -6.71 -18.78
CA ASP A 115 30.16 -7.51 -19.99
C ASP A 115 28.85 -8.30 -20.25
N THR A 116 27.74 -7.97 -19.52
CA THR A 116 26.46 -8.65 -19.65
C THR A 116 25.38 -7.75 -20.25
N GLU A 117 24.25 -8.36 -20.64
CA GLU A 117 23.06 -7.61 -21.08
C GLU A 117 22.57 -6.66 -19.97
N ASN A 118 22.24 -5.44 -20.36
CA ASN A 118 21.79 -4.38 -19.47
C ASN A 118 20.48 -3.76 -19.97
N TRP A 119 19.92 -2.81 -19.23
CA TRP A 119 18.68 -2.14 -19.62
C TRP A 119 18.77 -1.47 -21.00
N VAL A 120 19.92 -0.92 -21.35
CA VAL A 120 20.13 -0.22 -22.64
C VAL A 120 20.02 -1.19 -23.84
N SER A 121 20.31 -2.48 -23.65
CA SER A 121 20.10 -3.50 -24.68
C SER A 121 18.65 -3.99 -24.79
N ASN A 122 17.84 -3.75 -23.76
CA ASN A 122 16.45 -4.18 -23.71
C ASN A 122 15.56 -3.37 -24.67
N ALA A 123 14.97 -4.04 -25.65
CA ALA A 123 14.14 -3.39 -26.67
C ALA A 123 12.92 -2.64 -26.08
N SER A 124 12.30 -3.21 -25.03
CA SER A 124 11.16 -2.61 -24.35
C SER A 124 11.54 -1.33 -23.60
N PHE A 125 12.71 -1.32 -22.94
CA PHE A 125 13.25 -0.11 -22.31
C PHE A 125 13.62 0.97 -23.37
N LYS A 126 14.23 0.57 -24.49
CA LYS A 126 14.55 1.48 -25.59
C LYS A 126 13.33 2.22 -26.13
N LYS A 127 12.19 1.53 -26.28
CA LYS A 127 10.93 2.14 -26.77
C LYS A 127 10.55 3.40 -26.00
N VAL A 128 10.77 3.46 -24.70
CA VAL A 128 10.40 4.61 -23.86
C VAL A 128 11.56 5.58 -23.62
N SER A 129 12.80 5.07 -23.46
CA SER A 129 13.95 5.90 -23.13
C SER A 129 14.39 6.83 -24.29
N THR A 130 14.07 6.48 -25.54
CA THR A 130 14.34 7.31 -26.72
C THR A 130 13.33 8.43 -26.92
N GLU A 131 12.17 8.34 -26.28
CA GLU A 131 11.08 9.33 -26.41
C GLU A 131 11.24 10.52 -25.46
N ILE A 132 12.17 10.46 -24.50
CA ILE A 132 12.39 11.53 -23.53
C ILE A 132 13.67 12.32 -23.83
N SER A 133 13.69 13.59 -23.43
CA SER A 133 14.85 14.46 -23.63
C SER A 133 15.99 14.12 -22.67
N SER A 134 17.22 14.05 -23.16
CA SER A 134 18.41 13.91 -22.34
C SER A 134 18.90 15.22 -21.70
N ASN A 135 18.30 16.36 -22.07
CA ASN A 135 18.75 17.71 -21.65
C ASN A 135 17.95 18.27 -20.47
N LYS A 136 17.26 17.43 -19.72
CA LYS A 136 16.53 17.81 -18.49
C LYS A 136 17.41 17.66 -17.26
N LEU A 137 16.98 18.24 -16.14
CA LEU A 137 17.73 18.20 -14.89
C LEU A 137 18.01 16.76 -14.47
N PHE A 138 16.98 15.91 -14.47
CA PHE A 138 17.13 14.46 -14.36
C PHE A 138 16.01 13.70 -15.05
N ASN A 139 16.30 12.45 -15.34
CA ASN A 139 15.37 11.49 -15.92
C ASN A 139 15.09 10.42 -14.87
N PHE A 140 13.86 9.98 -14.81
CA PHE A 140 13.41 8.94 -13.91
C PHE A 140 12.94 7.73 -14.73
N TYR A 141 13.47 6.55 -14.39
CA TYR A 141 13.15 5.31 -15.09
C TYR A 141 12.55 4.31 -14.11
N ILE A 142 11.44 3.69 -14.50
CA ILE A 142 10.74 2.71 -13.68
C ILE A 142 10.68 1.39 -14.43
N ASN A 143 11.09 0.30 -13.76
CA ASN A 143 10.79 -1.06 -14.15
C ASN A 143 9.64 -1.58 -13.28
N TYR A 144 8.44 -1.59 -13.83
CA TYR A 144 7.24 -1.96 -13.07
C TYR A 144 7.23 -3.42 -12.60
N ARG A 145 7.91 -4.32 -13.28
CA ARG A 145 8.02 -5.74 -12.88
C ARG A 145 8.63 -5.93 -11.49
N LEU A 146 9.33 -4.93 -10.98
CA LEU A 146 9.96 -4.97 -9.67
C LEU A 146 9.18 -4.21 -8.59
N ILE A 147 8.20 -3.40 -8.94
CA ILE A 147 7.47 -2.53 -7.99
C ILE A 147 6.82 -3.35 -6.87
N ALA A 148 6.21 -4.49 -7.19
CA ALA A 148 5.58 -5.35 -6.18
C ALA A 148 6.59 -5.83 -5.11
N LYS A 149 7.85 -6.05 -5.48
CA LYS A 149 8.91 -6.42 -4.53
C LYS A 149 9.28 -5.26 -3.61
N TYR A 150 9.40 -4.04 -4.15
CA TYR A 150 9.71 -2.85 -3.34
C TYR A 150 8.59 -2.49 -2.38
N THR A 151 7.35 -2.50 -2.83
CA THR A 151 6.19 -2.24 -1.96
C THR A 151 6.00 -3.34 -0.92
N GLY A 152 6.33 -4.60 -1.25
CA GLY A 152 6.33 -5.73 -0.34
C GLY A 152 7.32 -5.61 0.82
N VAL A 153 8.31 -4.68 0.76
CA VAL A 153 9.16 -4.35 1.91
C VAL A 153 8.35 -3.70 3.04
N TYR A 154 7.38 -2.87 2.69
CA TYR A 154 6.59 -2.06 3.64
C TYR A 154 5.21 -2.64 3.93
N LEU A 155 4.53 -3.18 2.93
CA LEU A 155 3.14 -3.62 3.03
C LEU A 155 3.04 -5.04 3.58
N SER A 156 2.07 -5.28 4.48
CA SER A 156 1.82 -6.58 5.11
C SER A 156 1.10 -7.57 4.20
N GLU A 157 0.29 -7.06 3.28
CA GLU A 157 -0.44 -7.85 2.30
C GLU A 157 0.05 -7.50 0.89
N GLU A 158 0.12 -8.51 0.02
CA GLU A 158 0.32 -8.27 -1.40
C GLU A 158 -0.85 -7.43 -1.92
N SER A 159 -0.57 -6.18 -2.28
CA SER A 159 -1.58 -5.33 -2.89
C SER A 159 -1.92 -5.89 -4.28
N ASP A 160 -3.15 -6.39 -4.47
CA ASP A 160 -3.63 -6.86 -5.78
C ASP A 160 -3.47 -5.79 -6.87
N LEU A 161 -3.59 -4.51 -6.50
CA LEU A 161 -3.33 -3.38 -7.40
C LEU A 161 -1.88 -3.34 -7.84
N VAL A 162 -0.94 -3.35 -6.89
CA VAL A 162 0.50 -3.25 -7.18
C VAL A 162 0.98 -4.47 -7.97
N ASN A 163 0.54 -5.67 -7.59
CA ASN A 163 0.86 -6.89 -8.33
C ASN A 163 0.31 -6.84 -9.76
N SER A 164 -0.95 -6.41 -9.92
CA SER A 164 -1.54 -6.26 -11.25
C SER A 164 -0.80 -5.24 -12.11
N LEU A 165 -0.44 -4.08 -11.57
CA LEU A 165 0.34 -3.07 -12.29
C LEU A 165 1.72 -3.58 -12.67
N SER A 166 2.40 -4.32 -11.78
CA SER A 166 3.73 -4.89 -12.05
C SER A 166 3.72 -5.93 -13.17
N GLU A 167 2.61 -6.63 -13.35
CA GLU A 167 2.45 -7.61 -14.43
C GLU A 167 2.15 -6.94 -15.78
N ILE A 168 1.31 -5.91 -15.81
CA ILE A 168 0.74 -5.34 -17.04
C ILE A 168 1.47 -4.13 -17.61
N ILE A 169 2.33 -3.47 -16.82
CA ILE A 169 3.16 -2.33 -17.27
C ILE A 169 4.62 -2.79 -17.41
N GLY A 170 5.29 -2.33 -18.44
CA GLY A 170 6.69 -2.63 -18.72
C GLY A 170 7.66 -1.64 -18.07
N TYR A 171 7.97 -0.58 -18.78
CA TYR A 171 8.88 0.49 -18.37
C TYR A 171 8.23 1.85 -18.54
N SER A 172 8.59 2.79 -17.65
CA SER A 172 8.41 4.22 -17.88
C SER A 172 9.76 4.92 -17.97
N ALA A 173 9.83 5.91 -18.84
CA ALA A 173 10.91 6.87 -18.90
C ALA A 173 10.30 8.27 -18.81
N LEU A 174 10.71 9.04 -17.81
CA LEU A 174 10.08 10.30 -17.43
C LEU A 174 11.16 11.38 -17.26
N ASN A 175 10.92 12.56 -17.83
CA ASN A 175 11.65 13.76 -17.48
C ASN A 175 11.10 14.34 -16.18
N VAL A 176 11.95 14.78 -15.29
CA VAL A 176 11.57 15.38 -14.01
C VAL A 176 11.82 16.87 -14.05
N ASN A 177 10.78 17.63 -13.71
CA ASN A 177 10.85 19.06 -13.47
C ASN A 177 10.51 19.32 -11.99
N LEU A 178 11.28 20.20 -11.37
CA LEU A 178 10.98 20.73 -10.05
C LEU A 178 10.31 22.08 -10.26
N GLU A 179 9.08 22.18 -9.81
CA GLU A 179 8.31 23.42 -9.74
C GLU A 179 8.21 23.78 -8.25
N ASP A 180 7.88 25.00 -7.90
CA ASP A 180 7.63 25.37 -6.52
C ASP A 180 6.59 24.39 -5.94
N GLU A 181 6.92 23.76 -4.84
CA GLU A 181 6.06 22.77 -4.14
C GLU A 181 5.60 21.56 -4.97
N ARG A 182 6.15 21.30 -6.17
CA ARG A 182 5.69 20.23 -7.05
C ARG A 182 6.84 19.49 -7.73
N PHE A 183 6.73 18.16 -7.76
CA PHE A 183 7.55 17.29 -8.58
C PHE A 183 6.73 16.82 -9.77
N ARG A 184 7.06 17.31 -10.96
CA ARG A 184 6.37 16.93 -12.20
C ARG A 184 7.22 15.98 -13.03
N PHE A 185 6.67 14.80 -13.30
CA PHE A 185 7.27 13.77 -14.14
C PHE A 185 6.44 13.65 -15.43
N THR A 186 7.06 13.76 -16.58
CA THR A 186 6.37 13.64 -17.87
C THR A 186 7.20 12.79 -18.84
N GLY A 187 6.55 11.92 -19.56
CA GLY A 187 7.21 11.04 -20.52
C GLY A 187 6.33 9.95 -21.07
N PHE A 188 6.85 8.74 -21.16
CA PHE A 188 6.16 7.64 -21.80
C PHE A 188 6.28 6.34 -21.02
N THR A 189 5.23 5.53 -21.13
CA THR A 189 5.11 4.19 -20.55
C THR A 189 4.77 3.21 -21.66
N ASN A 190 5.41 2.04 -21.66
CA ASN A 190 5.06 0.94 -22.55
C ASN A 190 4.41 -0.21 -21.79
N LEU A 191 3.76 -1.08 -22.55
CA LEU A 191 3.24 -2.35 -22.10
C LEU A 191 4.13 -3.49 -22.59
N PRO A 192 4.21 -4.63 -21.89
CA PRO A 192 4.85 -5.83 -22.40
C PRO A 192 4.06 -6.41 -23.58
N ASP A 193 4.72 -6.63 -24.70
CA ASP A 193 4.09 -7.17 -25.93
C ASP A 193 3.50 -8.58 -25.74
N SER A 194 3.93 -9.31 -24.70
CA SER A 194 3.53 -10.70 -24.43
C SER A 194 2.34 -10.87 -23.47
N ILE A 195 1.79 -9.77 -22.94
CA ILE A 195 0.78 -9.80 -21.90
C ILE A 195 -0.49 -9.10 -22.35
N SER A 196 -1.56 -9.86 -22.49
CA SER A 196 -2.91 -9.31 -22.71
C SER A 196 -3.49 -8.78 -21.42
N SER A 197 -3.95 -7.55 -21.40
CA SER A 197 -4.46 -6.87 -20.22
C SER A 197 -5.56 -5.85 -20.56
N TYR A 198 -6.27 -5.40 -19.54
CA TYR A 198 -7.21 -4.27 -19.67
C TYR A 198 -6.52 -3.00 -20.19
N LEU A 199 -5.26 -2.80 -19.79
CA LEU A 199 -4.48 -1.65 -20.21
C LEU A 199 -4.08 -1.75 -21.69
N SER A 200 -3.81 -2.97 -22.19
CA SER A 200 -3.57 -3.21 -23.63
C SER A 200 -4.82 -2.89 -24.47
N ALA A 201 -6.01 -3.24 -23.97
CA ALA A 201 -7.27 -2.86 -24.62
C ALA A 201 -7.47 -1.35 -24.65
N LEU A 202 -7.17 -0.65 -23.55
CA LEU A 202 -7.25 0.81 -23.45
C LEU A 202 -6.24 1.53 -24.36
N GLN A 203 -5.11 0.92 -24.66
CA GLN A 203 -4.11 1.49 -25.55
C GLN A 203 -4.64 1.73 -26.99
N ASN A 204 -5.61 0.92 -27.40
CA ASN A 204 -6.23 0.98 -28.73
C ASN A 204 -7.57 1.75 -28.76
N VAL A 205 -7.89 2.50 -27.70
CA VAL A 205 -9.12 3.28 -27.58
C VAL A 205 -8.77 4.73 -27.27
N SER A 206 -9.50 5.66 -27.89
CA SER A 206 -9.33 7.08 -27.64
C SER A 206 -9.64 7.43 -26.16
N PRO A 207 -8.90 8.38 -25.56
CA PRO A 207 -9.11 8.77 -24.18
C PRO A 207 -10.47 9.43 -23.97
N GLY A 208 -11.12 9.08 -22.88
CA GLY A 208 -12.38 9.65 -22.40
C GLY A 208 -12.17 10.75 -21.37
N LYS A 209 -13.27 11.38 -20.97
CA LYS A 209 -13.32 12.40 -19.92
C LYS A 209 -13.75 11.77 -18.60
N ALA A 210 -13.05 12.06 -17.53
CA ALA A 210 -13.46 11.73 -16.18
C ALA A 210 -14.44 12.77 -15.65
N ASP A 211 -15.56 12.34 -15.09
CA ASP A 211 -16.61 13.22 -14.54
C ASP A 211 -17.18 12.70 -13.19
N ALA A 212 -16.81 11.49 -12.73
CA ALA A 212 -17.35 10.92 -11.50
C ALA A 212 -16.95 11.69 -10.22
N PHE A 213 -15.96 12.56 -10.28
CA PHE A 213 -15.61 13.46 -9.17
C PHE A 213 -16.75 14.41 -8.79
N LYS A 214 -17.77 14.59 -9.67
CA LYS A 214 -19.00 15.36 -9.39
C LYS A 214 -19.86 14.72 -8.30
N ILE A 215 -19.79 13.40 -8.17
CA ILE A 215 -20.57 12.62 -7.21
C ILE A 215 -19.71 11.86 -6.19
N ALA A 216 -18.41 11.72 -6.44
CA ALA A 216 -17.49 11.10 -5.51
C ALA A 216 -17.29 11.99 -4.26
N SER A 217 -17.41 11.38 -3.08
CA SER A 217 -17.27 12.07 -1.79
C SER A 217 -15.92 12.77 -1.65
N ASP A 218 -15.87 13.92 -0.99
CA ASP A 218 -14.63 14.60 -0.62
C ASP A 218 -13.76 13.79 0.37
N LYS A 219 -14.32 12.77 1.02
CA LYS A 219 -13.58 11.82 1.86
C LYS A 219 -12.82 10.75 1.04
N THR A 220 -12.77 10.88 -0.30
CA THR A 220 -12.07 9.94 -1.17
C THR A 220 -10.56 10.05 -0.99
N ALA A 221 -9.93 8.98 -0.52
CA ALA A 221 -8.49 8.83 -0.35
C ALA A 221 -7.79 8.45 -1.68
N VAL A 222 -8.40 7.55 -2.45
CA VAL A 222 -7.92 7.11 -3.76
C VAL A 222 -9.06 7.17 -4.77
N TYR A 223 -8.80 7.83 -5.88
CA TYR A 223 -9.67 7.86 -7.06
C TYR A 223 -8.92 7.23 -8.22
N PHE A 224 -9.40 6.10 -8.72
CA PHE A 224 -8.86 5.43 -9.91
C PHE A 224 -9.93 5.42 -10.99
N SER A 225 -9.66 5.99 -12.16
CA SER A 225 -10.60 5.96 -13.28
C SER A 225 -10.01 5.30 -14.53
N MET A 226 -10.83 4.53 -15.21
CA MET A 226 -10.65 4.10 -16.58
C MET A 226 -11.64 4.84 -17.46
N CYS A 227 -11.12 5.59 -18.43
CA CYS A 227 -11.93 6.38 -19.35
C CYS A 227 -11.67 6.02 -20.81
N PHE A 228 -12.68 6.07 -21.61
CA PHE A 228 -12.66 5.79 -23.03
C PHE A 228 -13.76 6.61 -23.73
N ASP A 229 -13.60 6.87 -24.99
CA ASP A 229 -14.62 7.56 -25.79
C ASP A 229 -15.83 6.65 -26.07
N ASN A 230 -15.61 5.34 -26.14
CA ASN A 230 -16.65 4.33 -26.43
C ASN A 230 -16.35 3.01 -25.69
N PHE A 231 -17.27 2.59 -24.83
CA PHE A 231 -17.16 1.31 -24.09
C PHE A 231 -17.20 0.10 -25.02
N ASP A 232 -18.04 0.13 -26.05
CA ASP A 232 -18.19 -1.01 -26.96
C ASP A 232 -16.85 -1.29 -27.67
N ALA A 233 -16.14 -0.25 -28.13
CA ALA A 233 -14.81 -0.36 -28.70
C ALA A 233 -13.76 -0.86 -27.70
N PHE A 234 -13.82 -0.42 -26.45
CA PHE A 234 -12.97 -0.93 -25.39
C PHE A 234 -13.19 -2.43 -25.15
N TYR A 235 -14.45 -2.85 -25.04
CA TYR A 235 -14.82 -4.24 -24.77
C TYR A 235 -14.46 -5.17 -25.94
N GLU A 236 -14.63 -4.71 -27.19
CA GLU A 236 -14.19 -5.41 -28.39
C GLU A 236 -12.66 -5.60 -28.38
N ASN A 237 -11.91 -4.54 -28.13
CA ASN A 237 -10.44 -4.62 -28.02
C ASN A 237 -10.01 -5.54 -26.88
N LEU A 238 -10.70 -5.52 -25.73
CA LEU A 238 -10.42 -6.41 -24.61
C LEU A 238 -10.60 -7.89 -25.00
N THR A 239 -11.67 -8.18 -25.72
CA THR A 239 -11.96 -9.53 -26.24
C THR A 239 -10.88 -9.97 -27.23
N LEU A 240 -10.47 -9.09 -28.12
CA LEU A 240 -9.39 -9.34 -29.08
C LEU A 240 -8.06 -9.61 -28.39
N GLU A 241 -7.71 -8.79 -27.39
CA GLU A 241 -6.46 -8.95 -26.63
C GLU A 241 -6.42 -10.32 -25.91
N PHE A 242 -7.49 -10.72 -25.24
CA PHE A 242 -7.53 -12.01 -24.57
C PHE A 242 -7.50 -13.21 -25.55
N SER A 243 -8.00 -13.05 -26.76
CA SER A 243 -7.95 -14.09 -27.79
C SER A 243 -6.55 -14.28 -28.40
N LYS A 244 -5.71 -13.23 -28.46
CA LYS A 244 -4.39 -13.28 -29.13
C LYS A 244 -3.37 -14.18 -28.41
N ASN A 245 -3.30 -14.11 -27.09
CA ASN A 245 -2.19 -14.67 -26.33
C ASN A 245 -2.53 -15.90 -25.49
N ASN A 246 -3.80 -16.29 -25.38
CA ASN A 246 -4.18 -17.46 -24.60
C ASN A 246 -5.60 -17.92 -24.93
N THR A 247 -5.75 -18.80 -25.90
CA THR A 247 -7.03 -19.42 -26.27
C THR A 247 -7.73 -20.02 -25.06
N ASN A 248 -7.01 -20.68 -24.16
CA ASN A 248 -7.58 -21.29 -22.96
C ASN A 248 -8.16 -20.24 -21.97
N LYS A 249 -7.53 -19.08 -21.81
CA LYS A 249 -8.06 -18.01 -20.95
C LYS A 249 -9.30 -17.35 -21.55
N PHE A 250 -9.32 -17.20 -22.87
CA PHE A 250 -10.48 -16.66 -23.58
C PHE A 250 -11.66 -17.64 -23.55
N GLU A 251 -11.41 -18.93 -23.80
CA GLU A 251 -12.42 -19.98 -23.68
C GLU A 251 -12.97 -20.05 -22.26
N ASP A 252 -12.13 -20.04 -21.22
CA ASP A 252 -12.51 -20.01 -19.80
C ASP A 252 -13.35 -18.76 -19.45
N TYR A 253 -12.97 -17.60 -19.97
CA TYR A 253 -13.75 -16.34 -19.82
C TYR A 253 -15.12 -16.47 -20.48
N SER A 254 -15.17 -16.87 -21.76
CA SER A 254 -16.42 -17.04 -22.50
C SER A 254 -17.35 -18.08 -21.87
N GLU A 255 -16.79 -19.19 -21.36
CA GLU A 255 -17.58 -20.18 -20.63
C GLU A 255 -18.15 -19.62 -19.33
N LYS A 256 -17.38 -18.83 -18.57
CA LYS A 256 -17.86 -18.19 -17.33
C LYS A 256 -18.98 -17.20 -17.62
N VAL A 257 -18.84 -16.39 -18.66
CA VAL A 257 -19.89 -15.47 -19.13
C VAL A 257 -21.15 -16.26 -19.46
N LYS A 258 -21.06 -17.27 -20.33
CA LYS A 258 -22.19 -18.12 -20.70
C LYS A 258 -22.85 -18.84 -19.51
N LYS A 259 -22.05 -19.29 -18.54
CA LYS A 259 -22.57 -19.92 -17.31
C LYS A 259 -23.41 -18.95 -16.50
N ILE A 260 -22.98 -17.68 -16.37
CA ILE A 260 -23.74 -16.63 -15.67
C ILE A 260 -25.01 -16.28 -16.43
N GLU A 261 -24.92 -16.05 -17.75
CA GLU A 261 -26.09 -15.74 -18.59
C GLU A 261 -27.13 -16.85 -18.53
N ASN A 262 -26.72 -18.09 -18.65
CA ASN A 262 -27.62 -19.25 -18.56
C ASN A 262 -28.22 -19.41 -17.16
N TYR A 263 -27.41 -19.21 -16.11
CA TYR A 263 -27.87 -19.29 -14.72
C TYR A 263 -28.88 -18.21 -14.39
N LEU A 264 -28.61 -16.97 -14.75
CA LEU A 264 -29.46 -15.83 -14.47
C LEU A 264 -30.55 -15.58 -15.53
N LYS A 265 -30.48 -16.28 -16.69
CA LYS A 265 -31.38 -16.03 -17.84
C LYS A 265 -31.36 -14.58 -18.30
N ILE A 266 -30.19 -14.04 -18.48
CA ILE A 266 -29.93 -12.66 -18.96
C ILE A 266 -29.02 -12.73 -20.17
N ASN A 267 -28.96 -11.61 -20.91
CA ASN A 267 -27.92 -11.34 -21.91
C ASN A 267 -27.06 -10.18 -21.37
N LEU A 268 -25.82 -10.46 -21.00
CA LEU A 268 -24.96 -9.44 -20.40
C LEU A 268 -24.67 -8.27 -21.35
N ASN A 269 -24.57 -8.53 -22.65
CA ASN A 269 -24.37 -7.46 -23.63
C ASN A 269 -25.56 -6.50 -23.67
N GLU A 270 -26.77 -7.03 -23.64
CA GLU A 270 -28.01 -6.22 -23.69
C GLU A 270 -28.37 -5.63 -22.32
N ASP A 271 -28.22 -6.40 -21.24
CA ASP A 271 -28.76 -6.08 -19.93
C ASP A 271 -27.76 -5.36 -19.03
N PHE A 272 -26.44 -5.42 -19.36
CA PHE A 272 -25.41 -4.76 -18.54
C PHE A 272 -24.43 -3.91 -19.34
N PHE A 273 -23.81 -4.42 -20.40
CA PHE A 273 -22.78 -3.65 -21.12
C PHE A 273 -23.35 -2.55 -22.02
N SER A 274 -24.54 -2.75 -22.55
CA SER A 274 -25.18 -1.81 -23.50
C SER A 274 -25.32 -0.40 -22.98
N TRP A 275 -25.50 -0.21 -21.67
CA TRP A 275 -25.73 1.10 -21.06
C TRP A 275 -24.45 1.74 -20.50
N ILE A 276 -23.32 1.01 -20.41
CA ILE A 276 -22.07 1.59 -19.90
C ILE A 276 -21.61 2.71 -20.81
N GLY A 277 -21.28 3.84 -20.21
CA GLY A 277 -20.83 5.04 -20.87
C GLY A 277 -19.31 5.08 -21.05
N ASN A 278 -18.71 6.19 -20.72
CA ASN A 278 -17.33 6.51 -21.03
C ASN A 278 -16.37 6.44 -19.82
N GLU A 279 -16.87 6.05 -18.64
CA GLU A 279 -16.06 6.04 -17.42
C GLU A 279 -16.46 4.93 -16.46
N ILE A 280 -15.44 4.26 -15.91
CA ILE A 280 -15.55 3.34 -14.79
C ILE A 280 -14.54 3.77 -13.73
N VAL A 281 -15.01 4.03 -12.51
CA VAL A 281 -14.19 4.53 -11.42
C VAL A 281 -14.21 3.58 -10.23
N LEU A 282 -13.07 3.39 -9.61
CA LEU A 282 -12.92 2.77 -8.30
C LEU A 282 -12.45 3.84 -7.33
N THR A 283 -13.18 4.02 -6.25
CA THR A 283 -12.76 4.89 -5.15
C THR A 283 -12.49 4.08 -3.89
N LYS A 284 -11.55 4.58 -3.11
CA LYS A 284 -11.31 4.15 -1.75
C LYS A 284 -11.53 5.36 -0.84
N HIS A 285 -12.45 5.22 0.10
CA HIS A 285 -12.79 6.29 1.02
C HIS A 285 -11.92 6.22 2.27
N LYS A 286 -11.84 7.31 3.02
CA LYS A 286 -11.29 7.33 4.37
C LYS A 286 -12.04 6.28 5.21
N PRO A 287 -11.36 5.42 5.98
CA PRO A 287 -12.04 4.39 6.75
C PRO A 287 -12.95 5.03 7.81
N VAL A 288 -14.22 4.61 7.81
CA VAL A 288 -15.22 5.00 8.81
C VAL A 288 -15.40 3.92 9.86
N SER A 289 -14.98 2.69 9.55
CA SER A 289 -15.08 1.51 10.41
C SER A 289 -13.91 0.55 10.22
N ASN A 290 -13.79 -0.45 11.10
CA ASN A 290 -12.76 -1.48 11.07
C ASN A 290 -12.87 -2.48 9.90
N ALA A 291 -13.89 -2.36 9.04
CA ALA A 291 -14.12 -3.28 7.94
C ALA A 291 -13.38 -2.84 6.68
N LYS A 292 -12.26 -3.51 6.40
CA LYS A 292 -11.32 -3.25 5.29
C LYS A 292 -11.94 -3.18 3.88
N GLU A 293 -13.12 -3.77 3.67
CA GLU A 293 -13.75 -3.92 2.36
C GLU A 293 -14.96 -2.99 2.18
N GLU A 294 -15.40 -2.31 3.23
CA GLU A 294 -16.58 -1.45 3.21
C GLU A 294 -16.31 -0.06 2.63
N ASP A 295 -15.05 0.35 2.56
CA ASP A 295 -14.60 1.65 2.08
C ASP A 295 -14.36 1.74 0.57
N LEU A 296 -14.71 0.68 -0.19
CA LEU A 296 -14.57 0.65 -1.64
C LEU A 296 -15.90 0.91 -2.35
N SER A 297 -15.85 1.73 -3.40
CA SER A 297 -16.99 1.95 -4.29
C SER A 297 -16.57 1.93 -5.75
N ILE A 298 -17.47 1.44 -6.62
CA ILE A 298 -17.32 1.50 -8.08
C ILE A 298 -18.43 2.39 -8.63
N PHE A 299 -18.04 3.32 -9.48
CA PHE A 299 -18.95 4.22 -10.21
C PHE A 299 -18.89 3.82 -11.68
N ILE A 300 -20.03 3.53 -12.28
CA ILE A 300 -20.12 3.25 -13.71
C ILE A 300 -21.01 4.33 -14.33
N HIS A 301 -20.44 5.13 -15.21
CA HIS A 301 -21.20 6.11 -15.98
C HIS A 301 -22.18 5.40 -16.91
N ALA A 302 -23.44 5.81 -16.94
CA ALA A 302 -24.45 5.28 -17.83
C ALA A 302 -24.67 6.25 -19.01
N LYS A 303 -24.45 5.77 -20.24
CA LYS A 303 -24.77 6.56 -21.46
C LYS A 303 -26.27 6.72 -21.68
N ASN A 304 -27.07 5.79 -21.13
CA ASN A 304 -28.53 5.83 -21.09
C ASN A 304 -29.00 5.28 -19.74
N MET A 305 -29.60 6.12 -18.93
CA MET A 305 -30.00 5.78 -17.58
C MET A 305 -31.25 4.87 -17.55
N ASP A 306 -32.16 4.99 -18.52
CA ASP A 306 -33.34 4.13 -18.59
C ASP A 306 -32.94 2.68 -18.94
N ASP A 307 -31.99 2.49 -19.85
CA ASP A 307 -31.43 1.19 -20.16
C ASP A 307 -30.70 0.59 -18.96
N ALA A 308 -29.95 1.41 -18.22
CA ALA A 308 -29.29 0.99 -16.99
C ALA A 308 -30.29 0.52 -15.92
N LYS A 309 -31.36 1.28 -15.68
CA LYS A 309 -32.43 0.90 -14.74
C LYS A 309 -33.08 -0.42 -15.14
N ASN A 310 -33.50 -0.54 -16.41
CA ASN A 310 -34.17 -1.74 -16.94
C ASN A 310 -33.27 -2.97 -16.84
N GLY A 311 -32.00 -2.85 -17.24
CA GLY A 311 -31.04 -3.95 -17.18
C GLY A 311 -30.74 -4.38 -15.74
N LEU A 312 -30.51 -3.43 -14.84
CA LEU A 312 -30.27 -3.70 -13.42
C LEU A 312 -31.49 -4.28 -12.70
N GLU A 313 -32.70 -3.82 -13.03
CA GLU A 313 -33.96 -4.38 -12.50
C GLU A 313 -34.13 -5.84 -12.95
N LYS A 314 -33.90 -6.13 -14.23
CA LYS A 314 -33.93 -7.50 -14.76
C LYS A 314 -32.88 -8.38 -14.05
N LEU A 315 -31.64 -7.90 -13.94
CA LEU A 315 -30.54 -8.60 -13.27
C LEU A 315 -30.90 -8.90 -11.80
N THR A 316 -31.32 -7.89 -11.05
CA THR A 316 -31.70 -8.00 -9.64
C THR A 316 -32.88 -8.96 -9.44
N THR A 317 -33.87 -8.90 -10.33
CA THR A 317 -35.03 -9.80 -10.30
C THR A 317 -34.61 -11.26 -10.51
N GLN A 318 -33.70 -11.54 -11.44
CA GLN A 318 -33.22 -12.91 -11.68
C GLN A 318 -32.35 -13.42 -10.53
N VAL A 319 -31.52 -12.57 -9.93
CA VAL A 319 -30.75 -12.91 -8.74
C VAL A 319 -31.67 -13.23 -7.57
N LYS A 320 -32.69 -12.41 -7.31
CA LYS A 320 -33.69 -12.67 -6.26
C LYS A 320 -34.40 -14.01 -6.43
N LYS A 321 -34.74 -14.41 -7.68
CA LYS A 321 -35.37 -15.72 -7.96
C LYS A 321 -34.45 -16.92 -7.70
N LYS A 322 -33.14 -16.73 -7.74
CA LYS A 322 -32.14 -17.79 -7.61
C LYS A 322 -31.51 -17.89 -6.23
N SER A 323 -31.59 -16.84 -5.42
CA SER A 323 -31.03 -16.80 -4.08
C SER A 323 -32.08 -17.18 -3.03
N PRO A 324 -31.72 -17.99 -2.03
CA PRO A 324 -32.61 -18.33 -0.91
C PRO A 324 -32.73 -17.17 0.12
N LEU A 325 -31.90 -16.14 -0.02
CA LEU A 325 -31.90 -14.98 0.88
C LEU A 325 -33.07 -14.05 0.59
N LYS A 326 -33.71 -13.53 1.64
CA LYS A 326 -34.66 -12.42 1.51
C LYS A 326 -33.85 -11.14 1.27
N PHE A 327 -33.91 -10.61 0.05
CA PHE A 327 -33.30 -9.34 -0.29
C PHE A 327 -34.21 -8.22 0.12
N GLU A 328 -33.72 -7.37 1.01
CA GLU A 328 -34.39 -6.10 1.35
C GLU A 328 -33.81 -5.00 0.47
N THR A 329 -34.70 -4.25 -0.16
CA THR A 329 -34.39 -3.00 -0.79
C THR A 329 -34.41 -1.93 0.31
N ILE A 330 -33.35 -1.14 0.44
CA ILE A 330 -33.23 -0.11 1.46
C ILE A 330 -33.63 1.21 0.82
N ALA A 331 -34.69 1.85 1.34
CA ALA A 331 -35.03 3.22 0.98
C ALA A 331 -34.21 4.18 1.86
N TYR A 332 -33.47 5.09 1.24
CA TYR A 332 -32.68 6.09 1.95
C TYR A 332 -32.86 7.46 1.28
N LYS A 333 -33.50 8.41 1.96
CA LYS A 333 -33.94 9.67 1.37
C LYS A 333 -34.74 9.40 0.08
N ASP A 334 -34.41 10.04 -1.03
CA ASP A 334 -35.06 9.84 -2.33
C ASP A 334 -34.39 8.76 -3.19
N TYR A 335 -33.47 7.97 -2.59
CA TYR A 335 -32.68 6.93 -3.27
C TYR A 335 -33.12 5.54 -2.83
N THR A 336 -32.90 4.60 -3.73
CA THR A 336 -33.13 3.18 -3.48
C THR A 336 -31.81 2.42 -3.57
N ILE A 337 -31.42 1.73 -2.49
CA ILE A 337 -30.25 0.88 -2.44
C ILE A 337 -30.69 -0.56 -2.60
N ASN A 338 -30.19 -1.22 -3.65
CA ASN A 338 -30.50 -2.59 -4.00
C ASN A 338 -29.28 -3.48 -3.77
N TYR A 339 -29.52 -4.75 -3.44
CA TYR A 339 -28.46 -5.75 -3.25
C TYR A 339 -28.30 -6.62 -4.51
N LEU A 340 -27.04 -6.82 -4.93
CA LEU A 340 -26.69 -7.63 -6.10
C LEU A 340 -25.80 -8.82 -5.69
N ASP A 341 -26.39 -9.96 -5.32
CA ASP A 341 -25.65 -11.17 -4.92
C ASP A 341 -25.09 -11.94 -6.11
N ILE A 342 -24.09 -11.38 -6.80
CA ILE A 342 -23.36 -12.06 -7.86
C ILE A 342 -21.87 -12.05 -7.51
N LYS A 343 -21.42 -13.11 -6.84
CA LYS A 343 -20.03 -13.22 -6.40
C LYS A 343 -19.05 -13.21 -7.59
N GLY A 344 -18.07 -12.31 -7.52
CA GLY A 344 -16.98 -12.24 -8.50
C GLY A 344 -17.35 -11.58 -9.83
N PHE A 345 -18.53 -10.95 -9.93
CA PHE A 345 -19.02 -10.26 -11.12
C PHE A 345 -18.03 -9.22 -11.62
N PHE A 346 -17.66 -8.26 -10.77
CA PHE A 346 -16.73 -7.19 -11.15
C PHE A 346 -15.34 -7.70 -11.47
N LYS A 347 -14.82 -8.70 -10.72
CA LYS A 347 -13.52 -9.33 -11.00
C LYS A 347 -13.46 -9.94 -12.39
N MET A 348 -14.54 -10.53 -12.82
CA MET A 348 -14.62 -11.20 -14.12
C MET A 348 -14.58 -10.20 -15.28
N PHE A 349 -15.29 -9.07 -15.17
CA PHE A 349 -15.44 -8.11 -16.28
C PHE A 349 -14.39 -6.99 -16.28
N PHE A 350 -13.91 -6.60 -15.09
CA PHE A 350 -13.02 -5.45 -14.93
C PHE A 350 -11.65 -5.81 -14.32
N GLY A 351 -11.42 -7.12 -14.05
CA GLY A 351 -10.15 -7.62 -13.59
C GLY A 351 -9.97 -7.69 -12.07
N LYS A 352 -8.78 -8.12 -11.66
CA LYS A 352 -8.43 -8.38 -10.25
C LYS A 352 -8.63 -7.14 -9.35
N LEU A 353 -8.37 -5.95 -9.88
CA LEU A 353 -8.50 -4.67 -9.16
C LEU A 353 -9.90 -4.49 -8.58
N PHE A 354 -10.93 -4.92 -9.31
CA PHE A 354 -12.34 -4.84 -8.91
C PHE A 354 -12.81 -6.07 -8.14
N GLY A 355 -11.92 -6.99 -7.83
CA GLY A 355 -12.24 -8.29 -7.22
C GLY A 355 -12.66 -8.24 -5.77
N LYS A 356 -12.34 -7.15 -5.07
CA LYS A 356 -12.74 -6.93 -3.67
C LYS A 356 -14.23 -6.59 -3.52
N LEU A 357 -14.89 -6.13 -4.58
CA LEU A 357 -16.35 -6.01 -4.61
C LEU A 357 -16.97 -7.41 -4.85
N THR A 358 -17.32 -8.10 -3.77
CA THR A 358 -17.75 -9.50 -3.83
C THR A 358 -19.24 -9.65 -3.97
N LYS A 359 -20.03 -8.91 -3.20
CA LYS A 359 -21.50 -8.97 -3.14
C LYS A 359 -22.05 -7.56 -2.94
N PRO A 360 -22.00 -6.71 -3.98
CA PRO A 360 -22.28 -5.30 -3.80
C PRO A 360 -23.76 -4.99 -3.64
N TYR A 361 -23.98 -3.91 -2.91
CA TYR A 361 -25.18 -3.08 -3.02
C TYR A 361 -24.96 -2.07 -4.14
N TYR A 362 -26.04 -1.55 -4.71
CA TYR A 362 -25.97 -0.44 -5.67
C TYR A 362 -27.10 0.56 -5.50
N CYS A 363 -26.81 1.79 -5.86
CA CYS A 363 -27.79 2.87 -6.03
C CYS A 363 -27.48 3.64 -7.31
N ILE A 364 -28.41 4.50 -7.71
CA ILE A 364 -28.26 5.38 -8.87
C ILE A 364 -28.18 6.81 -8.36
N ILE A 365 -27.08 7.51 -8.72
CA ILE A 365 -26.87 8.91 -8.38
C ILE A 365 -26.55 9.62 -9.69
N ASP A 366 -27.40 10.57 -10.09
CA ASP A 366 -27.31 11.29 -11.37
C ASP A 366 -27.17 10.30 -12.55
N ASN A 367 -26.12 10.39 -13.36
CA ASN A 367 -25.85 9.51 -14.50
C ASN A 367 -24.91 8.34 -14.15
N TYR A 368 -24.79 7.96 -12.89
CA TYR A 368 -23.93 6.88 -12.43
C TYR A 368 -24.69 5.81 -11.67
N VAL A 369 -24.31 4.57 -11.92
CA VAL A 369 -24.63 3.45 -11.05
C VAL A 369 -23.45 3.25 -10.10
N VAL A 370 -23.71 3.38 -8.81
CA VAL A 370 -22.68 3.29 -7.75
C VAL A 370 -22.84 1.99 -6.98
N PHE A 371 -21.75 1.26 -6.86
CA PHE A 371 -21.69 -0.04 -6.17
C PHE A 371 -20.76 0.03 -4.97
N SER A 372 -21.12 -0.62 -3.85
CA SER A 372 -20.25 -0.84 -2.69
C SER A 372 -20.61 -2.15 -1.98
N ASN A 373 -19.67 -2.72 -1.22
CA ASN A 373 -19.97 -3.87 -0.36
C ASN A 373 -20.86 -3.52 0.83
N SER A 374 -20.92 -2.23 1.21
CA SER A 374 -21.69 -1.73 2.35
C SER A 374 -22.78 -0.76 1.93
N PRO A 375 -24.02 -0.93 2.40
CA PRO A 375 -25.08 0.05 2.19
C PRO A 375 -24.80 1.38 2.91
N SER A 376 -24.08 1.37 4.06
CA SER A 376 -23.69 2.59 4.76
C SER A 376 -22.76 3.47 3.93
N THR A 377 -21.80 2.89 3.22
CA THR A 377 -20.94 3.62 2.29
C THR A 377 -21.73 4.29 1.17
N LEU A 378 -22.76 3.63 0.65
CA LEU A 378 -23.65 4.25 -0.34
C LEU A 378 -24.49 5.39 0.26
N MET A 379 -24.96 5.24 1.50
CA MET A 379 -25.67 6.29 2.23
C MET A 379 -24.77 7.51 2.45
N ASP A 380 -23.51 7.30 2.85
CA ASP A 380 -22.53 8.38 3.02
C ASP A 380 -22.26 9.12 1.70
N ILE A 381 -22.11 8.39 0.57
CA ILE A 381 -21.94 8.99 -0.75
C ILE A 381 -23.16 9.79 -1.15
N ILE A 382 -24.38 9.30 -0.89
CA ILE A 382 -25.64 10.03 -1.16
C ILE A 382 -25.68 11.32 -0.30
N ASP A 383 -25.32 11.24 0.96
CA ASP A 383 -25.29 12.38 1.88
C ASP A 383 -24.30 13.44 1.43
N ASP A 384 -23.07 13.01 1.09
CA ASP A 384 -22.03 13.92 0.61
C ASP A 384 -22.43 14.57 -0.74
N TYR A 385 -23.05 13.80 -1.65
CA TYR A 385 -23.57 14.32 -2.89
C TYR A 385 -24.66 15.38 -2.68
N LEU A 386 -25.65 15.10 -1.83
CA LEU A 386 -26.76 16.03 -1.54
C LEU A 386 -26.28 17.29 -0.80
N ASN A 387 -25.26 17.16 0.04
CA ASN A 387 -24.65 18.26 0.80
C ASN A 387 -23.58 19.02 -0.01
N LYS A 388 -23.28 18.61 -1.25
CA LYS A 388 -22.21 19.14 -2.09
C LYS A 388 -20.80 18.95 -1.49
N ASN A 389 -20.61 17.93 -0.66
CA ASN A 389 -19.33 17.52 -0.11
C ASN A 389 -18.65 16.52 -1.07
N THR A 390 -18.46 16.92 -2.33
CA THR A 390 -17.89 16.10 -3.39
C THR A 390 -16.53 16.63 -3.82
N LEU A 391 -15.75 15.79 -4.50
CA LEU A 391 -14.44 16.19 -5.04
C LEU A 391 -14.54 17.38 -6.01
N GLU A 392 -15.67 17.54 -6.73
CA GLU A 392 -15.91 18.71 -7.60
C GLU A 392 -15.95 20.03 -6.82
N ASN A 393 -16.42 20.00 -5.58
CA ASN A 393 -16.53 21.18 -4.72
C ASN A 393 -15.28 21.41 -3.85
N ASN A 394 -14.27 20.54 -3.94
CA ASN A 394 -12.99 20.72 -3.29
C ASN A 394 -12.06 21.54 -4.20
N GLU A 395 -11.88 22.82 -3.88
CA GLU A 395 -11.10 23.76 -4.70
C GLU A 395 -9.64 23.32 -4.89
N GLU A 396 -9.03 22.74 -3.85
CA GLU A 396 -7.65 22.24 -3.93
C GLU A 396 -7.54 21.03 -4.86
N PHE A 397 -8.51 20.13 -4.82
CA PHE A 397 -8.53 18.97 -5.70
C PHE A 397 -8.74 19.39 -7.15
N ILE A 398 -9.64 20.32 -7.42
CA ILE A 398 -9.89 20.86 -8.77
C ILE A 398 -8.65 21.58 -9.30
N SER A 399 -8.01 22.43 -8.49
CA SER A 399 -6.75 23.09 -8.86
C SER A 399 -5.64 22.07 -9.17
N PHE A 400 -5.60 20.97 -8.43
CA PHE A 400 -4.67 19.88 -8.70
C PHE A 400 -4.97 19.18 -10.02
N LEU A 401 -6.24 18.88 -10.32
CA LEU A 401 -6.71 18.28 -11.58
C LEU A 401 -6.38 19.12 -12.82
N ASP A 402 -6.39 20.44 -12.71
CA ASP A 402 -6.08 21.34 -13.84
C ASP A 402 -4.63 21.19 -14.36
N ASN A 403 -3.78 20.50 -13.64
CA ASN A 403 -2.42 20.18 -14.08
C ASN A 403 -2.33 18.97 -15.03
N PHE A 404 -3.44 18.29 -15.30
CA PHE A 404 -3.49 17.08 -16.11
C PHE A 404 -4.28 17.30 -17.41
N GLU A 405 -4.14 16.36 -18.34
CA GLU A 405 -4.93 16.35 -19.55
C GLU A 405 -6.42 16.15 -19.21
N LYS A 406 -7.29 16.90 -19.90
CA LYS A 406 -8.75 16.81 -19.69
C LYS A 406 -9.35 15.46 -20.09
N LYS A 407 -8.65 14.70 -20.95
CA LYS A 407 -9.02 13.34 -21.37
C LYS A 407 -7.87 12.39 -21.13
N SER A 408 -8.19 11.22 -20.62
CA SER A 408 -7.23 10.17 -20.33
C SER A 408 -7.82 8.79 -20.53
N ASN A 409 -6.97 7.76 -20.55
CA ASN A 409 -7.41 6.37 -20.49
C ASN A 409 -7.39 5.85 -19.08
N VAL A 410 -6.40 6.30 -18.28
CA VAL A 410 -6.30 5.97 -16.85
C VAL A 410 -5.89 7.22 -16.09
N SER A 411 -6.56 7.46 -14.97
CA SER A 411 -6.12 8.45 -13.98
C SER A 411 -6.18 7.86 -12.57
N ILE A 412 -5.16 8.15 -11.77
CA ILE A 412 -5.08 7.76 -10.37
C ILE A 412 -4.77 9.03 -9.58
N PHE A 413 -5.61 9.35 -8.62
CA PHE A 413 -5.38 10.46 -7.69
C PHE A 413 -5.40 9.93 -6.26
N ILE A 414 -4.38 10.27 -5.50
CA ILE A 414 -4.22 9.90 -4.10
C ILE A 414 -4.17 11.20 -3.30
N ARG A 415 -5.00 11.30 -2.29
CA ARG A 415 -5.00 12.39 -1.31
C ARG A 415 -4.40 11.83 -0.02
N MET A 416 -3.18 12.26 0.29
CA MET A 416 -2.40 11.64 1.35
C MET A 416 -3.02 11.81 2.75
N PRO A 417 -3.64 12.95 3.12
CA PRO A 417 -4.32 13.07 4.40
C PRO A 417 -5.39 11.99 4.63
N GLU A 418 -6.21 11.69 3.60
CA GLU A 418 -7.22 10.63 3.67
C GLU A 418 -6.63 9.22 3.52
N MET A 419 -5.47 9.11 2.84
CA MET A 419 -4.79 7.82 2.60
C MET A 419 -3.89 7.39 3.75
N TYR A 420 -3.45 8.30 4.62
CA TYR A 420 -2.44 8.03 5.66
C TYR A 420 -2.84 6.86 6.59
N SER A 421 -4.08 6.86 7.07
CA SER A 421 -4.59 5.78 7.94
C SER A 421 -4.57 4.42 7.23
N HIS A 422 -4.89 4.38 5.93
CA HIS A 422 -4.77 3.15 5.14
C HIS A 422 -3.31 2.71 5.00
N LEU A 423 -2.39 3.65 4.72
CA LEU A 423 -0.97 3.34 4.60
C LEU A 423 -0.43 2.75 5.89
N TYR A 424 -0.74 3.35 7.03
CA TYR A 424 -0.36 2.85 8.34
C TYR A 424 -0.93 1.46 8.60
N TYR A 425 -2.24 1.28 8.34
CA TYR A 425 -2.96 0.04 8.60
C TYR A 425 -2.48 -1.15 7.73
N TYR A 426 -2.23 -0.94 6.44
CA TYR A 426 -1.75 -1.98 5.53
C TYR A 426 -0.25 -2.26 5.64
N SER A 427 0.48 -1.48 6.42
CA SER A 427 1.91 -1.67 6.61
C SER A 427 2.22 -2.83 7.54
N LYS A 428 3.37 -3.48 7.31
CA LYS A 428 3.90 -4.49 8.22
C LYS A 428 4.08 -3.89 9.62
N PRO A 429 3.77 -4.63 10.70
CA PRO A 429 3.91 -4.12 12.06
C PRO A 429 5.26 -3.47 12.35
N GLY A 430 6.38 -4.12 12.00
CA GLY A 430 7.72 -3.57 12.19
C GLY A 430 8.08 -2.36 11.31
N LYS A 431 7.23 -1.96 10.36
CA LYS A 431 7.42 -0.75 9.54
C LYS A 431 6.52 0.41 9.96
N ARG A 432 5.51 0.15 10.81
CA ARG A 432 4.55 1.17 11.27
C ARG A 432 5.20 2.27 12.07
N ILE A 433 6.16 1.93 12.95
CA ILE A 433 6.97 2.90 13.69
C ILE A 433 7.69 3.86 12.74
N GLY A 434 8.31 3.34 11.67
CA GLY A 434 8.94 4.18 10.66
C GLY A 434 7.96 5.08 9.91
N ILE A 435 6.72 4.63 9.68
CA ILE A 435 5.66 5.45 9.07
C ILE A 435 5.21 6.53 10.04
N SER A 436 5.00 6.19 11.31
CA SER A 436 4.62 7.14 12.34
C SER A 436 5.70 8.21 12.56
N ASN A 437 6.96 7.80 12.72
CA ASN A 437 8.08 8.73 12.89
C ASN A 437 8.34 9.65 11.68
N ASN A 438 7.84 9.27 10.49
CA ASN A 438 7.93 10.09 9.27
C ASN A 438 6.57 10.62 8.82
N LYS A 439 5.59 10.69 9.71
CA LYS A 439 4.23 11.15 9.43
C LYS A 439 4.23 12.48 8.70
N ASP A 440 4.89 13.47 9.27
CA ASP A 440 4.95 14.83 8.73
C ASP A 440 5.50 14.84 7.31
N LEU A 441 6.59 14.11 7.08
CA LEU A 441 7.15 13.95 5.73
C LEU A 441 6.17 13.24 4.77
N ILE A 442 5.45 12.23 5.23
CA ILE A 442 4.48 11.51 4.40
C ILE A 442 3.30 12.41 4.05
N LEU A 443 2.76 13.13 5.03
CA LEU A 443 1.63 14.04 4.85
C LEU A 443 1.99 15.27 4.03
N SER A 444 3.24 15.75 4.10
CA SER A 444 3.70 16.86 3.27
C SER A 444 3.63 16.58 1.77
N PHE A 445 3.66 15.31 1.34
CA PHE A 445 3.32 14.90 -0.03
C PHE A 445 1.80 14.81 -0.21
N SER A 446 1.13 15.95 -0.10
CA SER A 446 -0.32 16.07 0.11
C SER A 446 -1.17 15.40 -0.97
N LYS A 447 -0.76 15.48 -2.23
CA LYS A 447 -1.49 14.91 -3.37
C LYS A 447 -0.54 14.25 -4.35
N VAL A 448 -0.93 13.08 -4.87
CA VAL A 448 -0.23 12.36 -5.94
C VAL A 448 -1.22 12.09 -7.07
N GLY A 449 -0.88 12.52 -8.27
CA GLY A 449 -1.68 12.26 -9.46
C GLY A 449 -0.86 11.54 -10.52
N PHE A 450 -1.43 10.50 -11.11
CA PHE A 450 -0.84 9.73 -12.20
C PHE A 450 -1.83 9.58 -13.34
N GLN A 451 -1.41 9.84 -14.58
CA GLN A 451 -2.27 9.79 -15.75
C GLN A 451 -1.59 9.10 -16.92
N LEU A 452 -2.35 8.26 -17.61
CA LEU A 452 -1.97 7.62 -18.87
C LEU A 452 -2.91 8.04 -19.98
N VAL A 453 -2.34 8.54 -21.08
CA VAL A 453 -3.07 8.93 -22.29
C VAL A 453 -2.50 8.16 -23.46
N SER A 454 -3.31 7.34 -24.12
CA SER A 454 -2.85 6.51 -25.24
C SER A 454 -2.39 7.34 -26.44
N THR A 455 -1.29 6.92 -27.04
CA THR A 455 -0.83 7.38 -28.36
C THR A 455 -0.98 6.30 -29.43
N GLY A 456 -1.63 5.18 -29.11
CA GLY A 456 -1.76 3.99 -29.96
C GLY A 456 -0.65 2.97 -29.79
N THR A 457 0.58 3.41 -29.51
CA THR A 457 1.75 2.53 -29.33
C THR A 457 2.38 2.60 -27.95
N LEU A 458 2.28 3.74 -27.30
CA LEU A 458 2.75 4.02 -25.96
C LEU A 458 1.64 4.74 -25.17
N PHE A 459 1.85 4.91 -23.90
CA PHE A 459 1.09 5.87 -23.11
C PHE A 459 1.94 7.10 -22.81
N LYS A 460 1.47 8.30 -23.20
CA LYS A 460 1.95 9.55 -22.61
C LYS A 460 1.63 9.51 -21.14
N THR A 461 2.64 9.72 -20.30
CA THR A 461 2.55 9.55 -18.86
C THR A 461 2.82 10.87 -18.16
N SER A 462 1.96 11.22 -17.23
CA SER A 462 2.14 12.34 -16.32
C SER A 462 2.01 11.83 -14.87
N LEU A 463 3.01 12.15 -14.03
CA LEU A 463 2.96 11.95 -12.58
C LEU A 463 3.26 13.31 -11.94
N LEU A 464 2.40 13.72 -11.03
CA LEU A 464 2.56 14.95 -10.27
C LEU A 464 2.49 14.61 -8.78
N ILE A 465 3.46 15.08 -8.03
CA ILE A 465 3.50 14.97 -6.58
C ILE A 465 3.53 16.39 -6.03
N GLU A 466 2.55 16.75 -5.23
CA GLU A 466 2.44 18.06 -4.58
C GLU A 466 2.98 17.96 -3.16
N HIS A 467 3.86 18.88 -2.81
CA HIS A 467 4.41 19.03 -1.46
C HIS A 467 3.76 20.24 -0.80
N ASN A 468 3.29 20.07 0.41
CA ASN A 468 2.71 21.13 1.22
C ASN A 468 3.21 21.00 2.67
N GLU A 469 4.03 21.95 3.09
CA GLU A 469 4.59 21.97 4.46
C GLU A 469 3.50 22.22 5.51
N ASP A 470 2.46 22.99 5.16
CA ASP A 470 1.37 23.34 6.09
C ASP A 470 0.34 22.19 6.28
N ALA A 471 0.43 21.11 5.52
CA ALA A 471 -0.43 19.91 5.73
C ALA A 471 -0.16 19.23 7.09
N LEU A 472 0.79 19.70 7.85
CA LEU A 472 1.28 19.13 9.10
C LEU A 472 0.39 19.37 10.33
N TYR A 473 -0.50 20.35 10.30
CA TYR A 473 -1.16 20.88 11.53
C TYR A 473 -2.69 20.84 11.49
N ASN A 474 -3.31 19.91 10.77
CA ASN A 474 -4.77 19.83 10.76
C ASN A 474 -5.28 18.99 11.95
N GLU A 475 -6.17 19.57 12.77
CA GLU A 475 -6.82 18.90 13.93
C GLU A 475 -7.53 17.59 13.55
N GLU A 476 -7.97 17.45 12.29
CA GLU A 476 -8.49 16.18 11.73
C GLU A 476 -7.42 15.08 11.66
N LEU A 477 -6.14 15.41 11.50
CA LEU A 477 -5.05 14.43 11.41
C LEU A 477 -4.74 13.82 12.77
N GLU A 478 -4.89 14.58 13.86
CA GLU A 478 -4.76 14.09 15.22
C GLU A 478 -5.91 13.12 15.58
N ASN A 479 -7.11 13.37 15.04
CA ASN A 479 -8.23 12.44 15.14
C ASN A 479 -8.02 11.15 14.32
N ILE A 480 -7.29 11.22 13.19
CA ILE A 480 -6.92 10.05 12.39
C ILE A 480 -5.89 9.18 13.12
N GLU A 481 -4.93 9.76 13.83
CA GLU A 481 -4.00 8.99 14.67
C GLU A 481 -4.73 8.26 15.79
N ASN A 482 -5.63 8.95 16.46
CA ASN A 482 -6.44 8.34 17.50
C ASN A 482 -7.32 7.21 16.95
N ALA A 483 -7.94 7.38 15.79
CA ALA A 483 -8.71 6.34 15.11
C ALA A 483 -7.83 5.19 14.58
N ALA A 484 -6.63 5.47 14.08
CA ALA A 484 -5.70 4.43 13.62
C ALA A 484 -5.09 3.64 14.79
N GLU A 485 -4.87 4.27 15.94
CA GLU A 485 -4.48 3.57 17.17
C GLU A 485 -5.63 2.70 17.73
N GLU A 486 -6.87 3.19 17.67
CA GLU A 486 -8.06 2.40 18.03
C GLU A 486 -8.27 1.22 17.08
N LEU A 487 -8.04 1.41 15.78
CA LEU A 487 -8.05 0.34 14.77
C LEU A 487 -6.92 -0.68 15.03
N PHE A 488 -5.75 -0.24 15.48
CA PHE A 488 -4.65 -1.12 15.84
C PHE A 488 -4.99 -2.04 17.00
N LEU A 489 -5.73 -1.52 18.00
CA LEU A 489 -6.19 -2.30 19.14
C LEU A 489 -7.27 -3.33 18.77
N SER A 490 -8.05 -3.08 17.69
CA SER A 490 -9.02 -4.06 17.19
C SER A 490 -8.36 -5.20 16.40
N ASP A 491 -7.10 -5.06 16.00
CA ASP A 491 -6.35 -6.05 15.22
C ASP A 491 -5.73 -7.17 16.09
N TYR A 492 -6.10 -7.25 17.40
CA TYR A 492 -5.68 -8.37 18.24
C TYR A 492 -6.16 -9.73 17.71
N ASP A 493 -7.20 -9.76 16.84
CA ASP A 493 -7.61 -10.96 16.11
C ASP A 493 -6.49 -11.47 15.19
N SER A 494 -5.56 -10.61 14.73
CA SER A 494 -4.37 -11.00 13.97
C SER A 494 -3.32 -11.71 14.83
N LEU A 495 -3.40 -11.55 16.16
CA LEU A 495 -2.57 -12.28 17.12
C LEU A 495 -3.09 -13.71 17.39
N LYS A 496 -4.26 -14.10 16.89
CA LYS A 496 -4.74 -15.48 16.89
C LYS A 496 -3.90 -16.30 15.92
N PHE A 497 -2.72 -16.64 16.38
CA PHE A 497 -1.82 -17.49 15.61
C PHE A 497 -2.32 -18.93 15.66
N LYS A 498 -2.88 -19.43 14.54
CA LYS A 498 -3.03 -20.87 14.32
C LYS A 498 -1.85 -21.32 13.45
N PRO A 499 -0.96 -22.18 14.00
CA PRO A 499 0.14 -22.70 13.20
C PRO A 499 -0.42 -23.46 12.00
N ASN A 500 0.12 -23.15 10.82
CA ASN A 500 -0.27 -23.86 9.60
C ASN A 500 0.44 -25.21 9.53
N LEU A 501 -0.16 -26.19 10.20
CA LEU A 501 0.29 -27.59 10.19
C LEU A 501 -0.46 -28.36 9.10
N SER A 502 0.29 -29.13 8.32
CA SER A 502 -0.30 -30.06 7.35
C SER A 502 -1.01 -31.22 8.04
N PHE A 503 -1.88 -31.90 7.32
CA PHE A 503 -2.55 -33.09 7.84
C PHE A 503 -1.55 -34.17 8.28
N GLU A 504 -0.44 -34.36 7.53
CA GLU A 504 0.60 -35.32 7.86
C GLU A 504 1.36 -34.94 9.16
N GLU A 505 1.58 -33.65 9.38
CA GLU A 505 2.21 -33.14 10.60
C GLU A 505 1.30 -33.34 11.82
N LEU A 506 0.01 -33.15 11.68
CA LEU A 506 -0.97 -33.40 12.75
C LEU A 506 -1.14 -34.90 13.09
N GLN A 507 -0.74 -35.81 12.20
CA GLN A 507 -0.72 -37.25 12.49
C GLN A 507 0.51 -37.71 13.29
N LYS A 508 1.49 -36.84 13.51
CA LYS A 508 2.67 -37.13 14.35
C LYS A 508 2.28 -37.00 15.82
N GLU A 509 2.05 -38.13 16.49
CA GLU A 509 1.76 -38.18 17.93
C GLU A 509 3.02 -37.87 18.76
N GLY A 510 2.89 -37.05 19.81
CA GLY A 510 3.95 -36.74 20.73
C GLY A 510 4.62 -35.39 20.49
N LEU A 511 5.86 -35.24 20.89
CA LEU A 511 6.66 -34.03 20.68
C LEU A 511 7.00 -33.86 19.19
N ILE A 512 6.80 -32.68 18.66
CA ILE A 512 7.13 -32.32 17.28
C ILE A 512 8.18 -31.21 17.25
N ASP A 513 9.07 -31.29 16.25
CA ASP A 513 10.05 -30.29 15.83
C ASP A 513 9.92 -30.16 14.31
N ILE A 514 9.32 -29.10 13.85
CA ILE A 514 9.11 -28.80 12.43
C ILE A 514 10.07 -27.68 12.05
N ARG A 515 10.75 -27.82 10.90
CA ARG A 515 11.81 -26.91 10.48
C ARG A 515 11.49 -26.17 9.20
N TYR A 516 12.09 -25.00 9.05
CA TYR A 516 12.20 -24.27 7.80
C TYR A 516 13.19 -24.97 6.84
N ASP A 517 13.17 -24.58 5.57
CA ASP A 517 14.08 -25.08 4.54
C ASP A 517 15.58 -24.82 4.87
N ASN A 518 15.87 -23.80 5.66
CA ASN A 518 17.21 -23.50 6.16
C ASN A 518 17.61 -24.31 7.40
N ASN A 519 16.81 -25.31 7.79
CA ASN A 519 16.99 -26.20 8.93
C ASN A 519 16.84 -25.54 10.34
N THR A 520 16.41 -24.28 10.43
CA THR A 520 16.02 -23.68 11.72
C THR A 520 14.66 -24.19 12.16
N ILE A 521 14.42 -24.27 13.48
CA ILE A 521 13.12 -24.69 14.03
C ILE A 521 12.07 -23.67 13.62
N LYS A 522 10.91 -24.13 13.12
CA LYS A 522 9.73 -23.35 12.79
C LYS A 522 8.66 -23.48 13.86
N TYR A 523 8.40 -24.72 14.28
CA TYR A 523 7.40 -25.06 15.29
C TYR A 523 7.96 -26.11 16.25
N GLU A 524 7.67 -25.95 17.53
CA GLU A 524 7.98 -26.90 18.60
C GLU A 524 6.75 -27.04 19.49
N GLY A 525 6.31 -28.28 19.77
CA GLY A 525 5.15 -28.52 20.63
C GLY A 525 4.78 -29.98 20.75
N PHE A 526 3.57 -30.23 21.24
CA PHE A 526 3.04 -31.56 21.47
C PHE A 526 1.72 -31.75 20.73
N ILE A 527 1.60 -32.87 20.01
CA ILE A 527 0.36 -33.28 19.33
C ILE A 527 -0.19 -34.50 20.02
N ASN A 528 -1.48 -34.46 20.31
CA ASN A 528 -2.24 -35.57 20.89
C ASN A 528 -3.55 -35.76 20.11
N LYS A 529 -3.78 -36.96 19.57
CA LYS A 529 -4.97 -37.32 18.78
C LYS A 529 -5.25 -36.31 17.65
N GLY A 530 -4.19 -35.92 16.93
CA GLY A 530 -4.30 -34.98 15.81
C GLY A 530 -4.53 -33.52 16.20
N ASN A 531 -4.42 -33.15 17.47
CA ASN A 531 -4.60 -31.81 17.99
C ASN A 531 -3.33 -31.32 18.71
N ILE A 532 -3.04 -30.04 18.56
CA ILE A 532 -2.01 -29.38 19.39
C ILE A 532 -2.48 -29.39 20.82
N ASN A 533 -1.59 -29.74 21.76
CA ASN A 533 -1.91 -29.76 23.19
C ASN A 533 -0.69 -29.33 24.03
N GLY A 534 -0.93 -28.50 25.05
CA GLY A 534 0.15 -27.93 25.87
C GLY A 534 0.78 -26.68 25.25
N LEU A 535 1.99 -26.36 25.71
CA LEU A 535 2.74 -25.22 25.24
C LEU A 535 3.25 -25.44 23.80
N PHE A 536 2.89 -24.56 22.90
CA PHE A 536 3.33 -24.57 21.50
C PHE A 536 4.15 -23.32 21.21
N LYS A 537 5.33 -23.51 20.64
CA LYS A 537 6.26 -22.43 20.31
C LYS A 537 6.42 -22.29 18.81
N THR A 538 6.55 -21.06 18.37
CA THR A 538 6.85 -20.73 16.99
C THR A 538 8.11 -19.87 16.92
N TYR A 539 8.80 -19.95 15.80
CA TYR A 539 10.08 -19.27 15.61
C TYR A 539 10.10 -18.51 14.29
N TYR A 540 10.83 -17.43 14.26
CA TYR A 540 11.20 -16.73 13.04
C TYR A 540 12.20 -17.54 12.20
N THR A 541 12.38 -17.19 10.94
CA THR A 541 13.28 -17.91 10.02
C THR A 541 14.77 -17.86 10.42
N ASN A 542 15.16 -16.88 11.25
CA ASN A 542 16.49 -16.75 11.84
C ASN A 542 16.69 -17.58 13.11
N GLY A 543 15.63 -18.23 13.63
CA GLY A 543 15.64 -19.04 14.82
C GLY A 543 15.24 -18.32 16.11
N ASN A 544 14.99 -17.02 16.08
CA ASN A 544 14.44 -16.29 17.21
C ASN A 544 13.02 -16.76 17.53
N ILE A 545 12.67 -16.79 18.83
CA ILE A 545 11.31 -17.17 19.23
C ILE A 545 10.29 -16.09 18.77
N ALA A 546 9.19 -16.54 18.19
CA ALA A 546 8.12 -15.67 17.73
C ALA A 546 6.90 -15.68 18.65
N SER A 547 6.54 -16.86 19.19
CA SER A 547 5.45 -16.95 20.17
C SER A 547 5.54 -18.18 21.05
N GLU A 548 4.92 -18.09 22.23
CA GLU A 548 4.62 -19.17 23.16
C GLU A 548 3.12 -19.15 23.48
N VAL A 549 2.38 -20.16 23.07
CA VAL A 549 0.93 -20.20 23.16
C VAL A 549 0.47 -21.52 23.79
N LEU A 550 -0.40 -21.45 24.78
CA LEU A 550 -0.97 -22.62 25.40
C LEU A 550 -2.22 -23.10 24.64
N TYR A 551 -2.21 -24.39 24.27
CA TYR A 551 -3.31 -25.06 23.58
C TYR A 551 -3.91 -26.17 24.44
N VAL A 552 -5.23 -26.30 24.34
CA VAL A 552 -5.99 -27.42 24.91
C VAL A 552 -6.88 -27.99 23.80
N GLU A 553 -6.64 -29.25 23.43
CA GLU A 553 -7.39 -29.95 22.38
C GLU A 553 -7.51 -29.17 21.05
N GLY A 554 -6.41 -28.58 20.62
CA GLY A 554 -6.33 -27.81 19.36
C GLY A 554 -6.85 -26.37 19.42
N LYS A 555 -7.35 -25.92 20.56
CA LYS A 555 -7.83 -24.56 20.79
C LYS A 555 -6.85 -23.78 21.67
N ILE A 556 -6.67 -22.49 21.38
CA ILE A 556 -5.93 -21.61 22.27
C ILE A 556 -6.75 -21.45 23.58
N ASN A 557 -6.15 -21.82 24.70
CA ASN A 557 -6.76 -21.68 26.02
C ASN A 557 -5.66 -21.50 27.07
N GLY A 558 -5.61 -20.32 27.67
CA GLY A 558 -4.59 -19.95 28.63
C GLY A 558 -3.65 -18.86 28.11
N LYS A 559 -2.44 -18.81 28.67
CA LYS A 559 -1.48 -17.73 28.38
C LYS A 559 -0.91 -17.84 26.95
N ALA A 560 -0.80 -16.68 26.29
CA ALA A 560 -0.08 -16.50 25.04
C ALA A 560 0.88 -15.32 25.17
N ILE A 561 2.12 -15.51 24.68
CA ILE A 561 3.16 -14.49 24.63
C ILE A 561 3.67 -14.44 23.20
N PHE A 562 3.76 -13.24 22.68
CA PHE A 562 4.32 -12.95 21.35
C PHE A 562 5.57 -12.10 21.52
N TYR A 563 6.57 -12.33 20.68
CA TYR A 563 7.86 -11.66 20.76
C TYR A 563 8.15 -10.88 19.50
N TYR A 564 8.94 -9.83 19.62
CA TYR A 564 9.60 -9.21 18.48
C TYR A 564 10.68 -10.15 17.93
N ASP A 565 11.06 -9.93 16.67
CA ASP A 565 12.19 -10.67 16.08
C ASP A 565 13.51 -10.10 16.61
N SER A 566 13.88 -10.51 17.83
CA SER A 566 15.09 -10.07 18.53
C SER A 566 15.74 -11.23 19.26
N GLU A 567 17.08 -11.24 19.36
CA GLU A 567 17.83 -12.22 20.13
C GLU A 567 17.54 -12.12 21.64
N GLU A 568 17.16 -10.93 22.11
CA GLU A 568 16.89 -10.62 23.52
C GLU A 568 15.52 -11.12 24.00
N LYS A 569 14.71 -11.72 23.12
CA LYS A 569 13.33 -12.17 23.41
C LYS A 569 12.44 -11.05 23.96
N THR A 570 12.49 -9.89 23.35
CA THR A 570 11.65 -8.76 23.73
C THR A 570 10.19 -9.11 23.51
N ILE A 571 9.39 -9.04 24.57
CA ILE A 571 7.93 -9.31 24.49
C ILE A 571 7.27 -8.22 23.66
N ARG A 572 6.43 -8.61 22.69
CA ARG A 572 5.58 -7.73 21.92
C ARG A 572 4.19 -7.61 22.53
N ALA A 573 3.61 -8.75 22.93
CA ALA A 573 2.29 -8.77 23.56
C ALA A 573 2.14 -10.01 24.46
N GLU A 574 1.38 -9.85 25.52
CA GLU A 574 0.95 -10.97 26.37
C GLU A 574 -0.52 -10.86 26.71
N MET A 575 -1.21 -12.00 26.75
CA MET A 575 -2.63 -12.12 27.02
C MET A 575 -3.02 -13.51 27.50
N THR A 576 -4.25 -13.64 27.96
CA THR A 576 -4.85 -14.93 28.33
C THR A 576 -6.10 -15.16 27.51
N PHE A 577 -6.28 -16.37 26.99
CA PHE A 577 -7.47 -16.80 26.28
C PHE A 577 -8.33 -17.72 27.15
N ASN A 578 -9.66 -17.59 27.04
CA ASN A 578 -10.61 -18.50 27.64
C ASN A 578 -10.89 -19.72 26.71
N GLU A 579 -11.72 -20.65 27.19
CA GLU A 579 -12.11 -21.87 26.44
C GLU A 579 -12.81 -21.62 25.09
N ASN A 580 -13.32 -20.42 24.87
CA ASN A 580 -13.93 -20.00 23.61
C ASN A 580 -12.94 -19.29 22.66
N GLU A 581 -11.64 -19.39 22.94
CA GLU A 581 -10.57 -18.71 22.20
C GLU A 581 -10.75 -17.18 22.17
N LYS A 582 -11.30 -16.60 23.25
CA LYS A 582 -11.46 -15.15 23.41
C LYS A 582 -10.48 -14.64 24.46
N ILE A 583 -9.92 -13.43 24.25
CA ILE A 583 -9.05 -12.80 25.23
C ILE A 583 -9.89 -12.44 26.47
N GLU A 584 -9.35 -12.75 27.62
CA GLU A 584 -9.98 -12.58 28.93
C GLU A 584 -9.04 -11.86 29.88
N ASN A 585 -9.57 -10.96 30.69
CA ASN A 585 -8.82 -10.14 31.64
C ASN A 585 -7.86 -9.14 30.96
N LEU A 586 -6.58 -9.26 31.25
CA LEU A 586 -5.58 -8.26 30.87
C LEU A 586 -4.89 -8.62 29.54
N TYR A 587 -4.87 -7.65 28.64
CA TYR A 587 -4.01 -7.61 27.46
C TYR A 587 -2.94 -6.56 27.72
N THR A 588 -1.67 -6.92 27.50
CA THR A 588 -0.56 -5.97 27.58
C THR A 588 0.25 -6.02 26.30
N GLU A 589 0.49 -4.87 25.71
CA GLU A 589 1.36 -4.70 24.53
C GLU A 589 2.59 -3.88 24.93
N TYR A 590 3.71 -4.16 24.28
CA TYR A 590 5.00 -3.51 24.55
C TYR A 590 5.60 -2.94 23.28
N TYR A 591 6.42 -1.93 23.42
CA TYR A 591 7.31 -1.42 22.39
C TYR A 591 8.55 -2.33 22.23
N GLU A 592 9.30 -2.16 21.12
CA GLU A 592 10.54 -2.92 20.89
C GLU A 592 11.64 -2.66 21.96
N ASN A 593 11.60 -1.49 22.62
CA ASN A 593 12.49 -1.16 23.71
C ASN A 593 12.09 -1.83 25.06
N GLY A 594 11.00 -2.59 25.06
CA GLY A 594 10.48 -3.30 26.24
C GLY A 594 9.54 -2.46 27.14
N GLU A 595 9.36 -1.18 26.86
CA GLU A 595 8.39 -0.35 27.57
C GLU A 595 6.95 -0.72 27.20
N LYS A 596 6.03 -0.56 28.15
CA LYS A 596 4.60 -0.84 27.91
C LYS A 596 4.04 0.15 26.89
N LYS A 597 3.26 -0.36 25.95
CA LYS A 597 2.56 0.42 24.93
C LYS A 597 1.09 0.58 25.26
N ALA A 598 0.43 -0.51 25.68
CA ALA A 598 -0.96 -0.51 26.07
C ALA A 598 -1.23 -1.55 27.17
N ILE A 599 -2.15 -1.23 28.06
CA ILE A 599 -2.75 -2.15 29.03
C ILE A 599 -4.26 -2.00 28.90
N LEU A 600 -4.96 -3.09 28.64
CA LEU A 600 -6.39 -3.12 28.36
C LEU A 600 -7.06 -4.26 29.12
N GLU A 601 -8.23 -3.99 29.66
CA GLU A 601 -9.10 -5.02 30.24
C GLU A 601 -10.13 -5.49 29.21
N LEU A 602 -10.26 -6.82 29.07
CA LEU A 602 -11.20 -7.44 28.15
C LEU A 602 -12.05 -8.49 28.85
N GLU A 603 -13.28 -8.63 28.41
CA GLU A 603 -14.18 -9.72 28.76
C GLU A 603 -14.71 -10.35 27.47
N ASN A 604 -14.48 -11.67 27.29
CA ASN A 604 -14.85 -12.40 26.06
C ASN A 604 -14.35 -11.77 24.75
N GLY A 605 -13.16 -11.15 24.77
CA GLY A 605 -12.56 -10.50 23.63
C GLY A 605 -13.10 -9.11 23.28
N ILE A 606 -13.90 -8.53 24.17
CA ILE A 606 -14.46 -7.17 24.04
C ILE A 606 -13.82 -6.28 25.10
N PHE A 607 -13.44 -5.05 24.74
CA PHE A 607 -12.90 -4.09 25.71
C PHE A 607 -13.95 -3.76 26.78
N GLU A 608 -13.62 -4.10 28.00
CA GLU A 608 -14.50 -3.91 29.17
C GLU A 608 -13.65 -3.62 30.40
N GLY A 609 -13.66 -2.40 30.91
CA GLY A 609 -12.85 -1.98 32.04
C GLY A 609 -11.84 -0.90 31.68
N ASP A 610 -10.74 -0.84 32.41
CA ASP A 610 -9.76 0.24 32.32
C ASP A 610 -8.80 0.05 31.12
N ALA A 611 -8.38 1.16 30.55
CA ALA A 611 -7.44 1.23 29.44
C ALA A 611 -6.38 2.30 29.70
N SER A 612 -5.12 1.94 29.47
CA SER A 612 -3.97 2.84 29.57
C SER A 612 -3.04 2.65 28.38
N PHE A 613 -2.60 3.74 27.79
CA PHE A 613 -1.70 3.76 26.66
C PHE A 613 -0.49 4.62 26.99
N TYR A 614 0.66 4.26 26.49
CA TYR A 614 1.94 4.89 26.85
C TYR A 614 2.69 5.30 25.61
N TYR A 615 3.53 6.30 25.73
CA TYR A 615 4.59 6.63 24.77
C TYR A 615 5.70 5.57 24.84
N ASP A 616 6.56 5.51 23.85
CA ASP A 616 7.75 4.62 23.84
C ASP A 616 8.78 4.97 24.92
N SER A 617 8.69 6.18 25.49
CA SER A 617 9.42 6.62 26.68
C SER A 617 8.88 6.02 28.00
N GLY A 618 7.77 5.25 27.96
CA GLY A 618 7.07 4.73 29.13
C GLY A 618 6.17 5.74 29.84
N ILE A 619 6.08 6.99 29.37
CA ILE A 619 5.20 8.02 29.92
C ILE A 619 3.76 7.74 29.48
N LEU A 620 2.80 7.90 30.37
CA LEU A 620 1.37 7.71 30.10
C LEU A 620 0.91 8.69 29.02
N LYS A 621 0.34 8.17 27.94
CA LYS A 621 -0.18 8.92 26.78
C LYS A 621 -1.66 9.22 26.92
N MET A 622 -2.45 8.21 27.25
CA MET A 622 -3.89 8.38 27.55
C MET A 622 -4.38 7.30 28.47
N GLU A 623 -5.45 7.61 29.22
CA GLU A 623 -6.15 6.68 30.10
C GLU A 623 -7.65 6.92 30.07
N GLY A 624 -8.42 5.85 30.27
CA GLY A 624 -9.87 5.90 30.33
C GLY A 624 -10.47 4.52 30.58
N SER A 625 -11.74 4.35 30.25
CA SER A 625 -12.40 3.06 30.40
C SER A 625 -13.29 2.76 29.20
N TYR A 626 -13.42 1.46 28.87
CA TYR A 626 -14.35 0.94 27.89
C TYR A 626 -15.54 0.24 28.54
N LYS A 627 -16.64 0.17 27.82
CA LYS A 627 -17.78 -0.67 28.14
C LYS A 627 -18.40 -1.22 26.86
N ASN A 628 -18.50 -2.54 26.76
CA ASN A 628 -18.96 -3.23 25.54
C ASN A 628 -18.22 -2.76 24.27
N GLY A 629 -16.91 -2.55 24.35
CA GLY A 629 -16.08 -2.06 23.24
C GLY A 629 -16.15 -0.55 22.97
N GLU A 630 -17.00 0.20 23.68
CA GLU A 630 -17.17 1.64 23.47
C GLU A 630 -16.52 2.46 24.59
N LYS A 631 -15.89 3.60 24.24
CA LYS A 631 -15.37 4.55 25.24
C LYS A 631 -16.47 5.01 26.20
N LYS A 632 -16.15 5.03 27.49
CA LYS A 632 -17.04 5.43 28.56
C LYS A 632 -16.34 6.32 29.58
N GLY A 633 -17.11 7.27 30.16
CA GLY A 633 -16.61 8.07 31.26
C GLY A 633 -15.62 9.14 30.83
N LYS A 634 -14.65 9.39 31.70
CA LYS A 634 -13.64 10.43 31.46
C LYS A 634 -12.39 9.81 30.84
N TRP A 635 -11.94 10.37 29.75
CA TRP A 635 -10.66 10.08 29.11
C TRP A 635 -9.71 11.26 29.34
N LYS A 636 -8.44 10.98 29.58
CA LYS A 636 -7.39 11.98 29.72
C LYS A 636 -6.28 11.66 28.76
N TYR A 637 -5.72 12.68 28.16
CA TYR A 637 -4.61 12.63 27.23
C TYR A 637 -3.46 13.43 27.81
N TYR A 638 -2.23 12.97 27.56
CA TYR A 638 -1.02 13.55 28.13
C TYR A 638 0.00 13.82 27.04
N THR A 639 0.83 14.84 27.24
CA THR A 639 2.01 15.09 26.42
C THR A 639 3.14 14.12 26.80
N GLU A 640 4.19 14.04 25.97
CA GLU A 640 5.39 13.25 26.28
C GLU A 640 6.13 13.71 27.55
N ASP A 641 5.90 14.94 27.99
CA ASP A 641 6.39 15.45 29.28
C ASP A 641 5.48 15.07 30.47
N GLY A 642 4.39 14.34 30.23
CA GLY A 642 3.46 13.88 31.25
C GLY A 642 2.42 14.94 31.69
N ASN A 643 2.33 16.09 31.01
CA ASN A 643 1.32 17.09 31.29
C ASN A 643 -0.02 16.73 30.65
N ILE A 644 -1.13 17.14 31.27
CA ILE A 644 -2.45 16.88 30.69
C ILE A 644 -2.66 17.81 29.49
N LEU A 645 -2.82 17.18 28.32
CA LEU A 645 -3.13 17.84 27.06
C LEU A 645 -4.64 18.09 26.93
N ASP A 646 -5.43 17.03 27.14
CA ASP A 646 -6.88 17.02 26.90
C ASP A 646 -7.65 16.20 27.93
N LYS A 647 -8.92 16.54 28.10
CA LYS A 647 -9.92 15.75 28.87
C LYS A 647 -11.20 15.61 28.09
N GLU A 648 -11.63 14.40 27.88
CA GLU A 648 -12.88 14.10 27.19
C GLU A 648 -13.88 13.40 28.13
N THR A 649 -15.15 13.52 27.80
CA THR A 649 -16.21 12.79 28.47
C THR A 649 -17.05 12.05 27.45
N TRP A 650 -17.11 10.72 27.59
CA TRP A 650 -17.78 9.81 26.68
C TRP A 650 -19.01 9.15 27.33
N LYS A 651 -20.07 8.95 26.55
CA LYS A 651 -21.26 8.23 26.97
C LYS A 651 -21.80 7.41 25.80
N LYS A 652 -21.80 6.08 25.95
CA LYS A 652 -22.21 5.13 24.91
C LYS A 652 -21.51 5.37 23.57
N GLY A 653 -20.16 5.37 23.57
CA GLY A 653 -19.36 5.58 22.37
C GLY A 653 -19.43 6.97 21.73
N GLN A 654 -20.18 7.92 22.32
CA GLN A 654 -20.29 9.28 21.81
C GLN A 654 -19.58 10.27 22.71
N GLN A 655 -18.68 11.07 22.16
CA GLN A 655 -18.05 12.18 22.86
C GLN A 655 -19.08 13.25 23.22
N LYS A 656 -19.17 13.60 24.49
CA LYS A 656 -20.11 14.59 25.00
C LYS A 656 -19.47 15.92 25.37
N LYS A 657 -18.20 15.92 25.70
CA LYS A 657 -17.45 17.11 26.07
C LYS A 657 -15.95 16.88 25.85
N ARG A 658 -15.26 17.90 25.32
CA ARG A 658 -13.81 18.00 25.24
C ARG A 658 -13.37 19.29 25.95
N VAL A 659 -12.29 19.24 26.69
CA VAL A 659 -11.66 20.39 27.34
C VAL A 659 -10.17 20.30 27.05
N SER A 660 -9.69 21.12 26.14
CA SER A 660 -8.27 21.26 25.83
C SER A 660 -7.63 22.18 26.86
N ASN A 661 -6.50 21.77 27.41
CA ASN A 661 -5.63 22.67 28.17
C ASN A 661 -4.62 23.26 27.16
N GLU A 662 -5.05 24.24 26.36
CA GLU A 662 -4.08 25.11 25.71
C GLU A 662 -3.35 25.88 26.80
N SER A 663 -2.05 25.67 26.92
CA SER A 663 -1.17 26.48 27.76
C SER A 663 -1.16 27.91 27.23
N GLU A 664 -1.51 28.88 28.12
CA GLU A 664 -1.26 30.30 27.90
C GLU A 664 0.21 30.60 27.56
#